data_6637d52980d6aad245faa5d011b0e57b
#
_entry.id   6637d52980d6aad245faa5d011b0e57b
#
_cell.length_a   1.000
_cell.length_b   1.000
_cell.length_c   1.000
_cell.angle_alpha   90.00
_cell.angle_beta   90.00
_cell.angle_gamma   90.00
#
_symmetry.space_group_name_H-M   'P 1'
#
loop_
_entity.id
_entity.type
_entity.pdbx_description
1 polymer ?
#
loop_
_entity_poly.entity_id
_entity_poly.type
_entity_poly.pdbx_seq_one_letter_code
_entity_poly.pdbx_strand_id
1 'polypeptide(L)'
;MANPIKKTIELSDGRTITLETGKLAKQADGAVELRMGNTMLLATVVSAKEAGEGVDFMPLQVEYKEKFSSNGRFPGGFLKREGRASDYEILTARLVDRVLRPLFPDNYHADTFVNITMYSADGEEMPDSLAGLAASAAIAVSDIPFNGPISEVRVARINGEFVINPTFKQLEDADMELMVGATYDNIMMVEGEMKEVSESDLLAALKAAHDAIKVQCLAQIELAKEANATVKREYCHEVNDEDLRKDVHDKCYDKAYAIAKAGCADKHWRQDSFDAICDEYIESLPEEERDEKTPLVKRYYHDVEREAVRRCILDEGVRLDGRKTTDIRPIWIETDYVPGPHGSAVFTRGETQALATVTLGTKLDEKILDEVLTQGKERFLLHYNFPPFSTGEAKATRGVGRREIGHGNLAHRALKGMFPEGFPYVCRIVSDILESNGSSSMATVCAGTLALLDAGVKMKKPVSGIAMGLITDTDGQKYAVLSDILGDEDHLGDMDFKVTGTRDGITATQMDIKCDGLSYEILEKALLQARDGRLHILNLIEEAIPAPREDYKPNVPRIITMTIPKDLIGAVIGPGGKIIQGIQEASGATVSIDEVNNEGFIEVAATNKASMDKALEMINAIVQLPEEGKTYTGKVRSILDFGAFVEFMPNRDGLLHISEISWDRLENMEASGLKEGDTVEVKLIEIDKKTGKFRLSMRALQPKPEGYVEPQRRERPQRNNDRGPRRDDRPRRDDRGPRRDDRRPRREEQHNEE
;
A
#
# COMPACT_ATOMS: atom_id res chain seq x y z
N MET A 1 -1.28 23.17 40.38
CA MET A 1 -1.50 21.80 39.87
C MET A 1 -2.42 21.91 38.66
N ALA A 2 -2.17 21.13 37.60
CA ALA A 2 -3.09 21.12 36.47
C ALA A 2 -4.43 20.49 36.93
N ASN A 3 -5.56 21.13 36.62
CA ASN A 3 -6.87 20.49 36.73
C ASN A 3 -7.23 19.98 35.32
N PRO A 4 -6.92 18.73 35.00
CA PRO A 4 -7.29 18.19 33.70
C PRO A 4 -8.81 18.07 33.59
N ILE A 5 -9.34 18.39 32.43
CA ILE A 5 -10.73 18.23 32.08
C ILE A 5 -10.85 16.99 31.22
N LYS A 6 -11.78 16.10 31.55
CA LYS A 6 -11.92 14.79 30.93
C LYS A 6 -13.35 14.55 30.50
N LYS A 7 -13.52 14.07 29.24
CA LYS A 7 -14.80 13.57 28.72
C LYS A 7 -14.65 12.13 28.29
N THR A 8 -15.67 11.32 28.50
CA THR A 8 -15.74 9.92 28.07
C THR A 8 -16.93 9.75 27.13
N ILE A 9 -16.68 9.11 26.00
CA ILE A 9 -17.63 8.76 24.97
C ILE A 9 -17.81 7.24 25.02
N GLU A 10 -19.03 6.78 25.17
CA GLU A 10 -19.36 5.34 25.13
C GLU A 10 -19.76 4.97 23.70
N LEU A 11 -19.15 3.93 23.14
CA LEU A 11 -19.50 3.34 21.85
C LEU A 11 -20.63 2.33 22.04
N SER A 12 -21.34 2.02 20.96
CA SER A 12 -22.48 1.08 20.98
C SER A 12 -22.14 -0.33 21.44
N ASP A 13 -20.88 -0.73 21.37
CA ASP A 13 -20.35 -2.03 21.79
C ASP A 13 -19.79 -2.03 23.23
N GLY A 14 -19.90 -0.90 23.95
CA GLY A 14 -19.45 -0.73 25.33
C GLY A 14 -17.97 -0.32 25.45
N ARG A 15 -17.20 -0.19 24.37
CA ARG A 15 -15.88 0.43 24.42
C ARG A 15 -16.01 1.92 24.68
N THR A 16 -14.97 2.53 25.20
CA THR A 16 -14.96 3.95 25.54
C THR A 16 -13.80 4.69 24.94
N ILE A 17 -14.05 5.92 24.46
CA ILE A 17 -13.04 6.88 24.07
C ILE A 17 -12.99 7.97 25.14
N THR A 18 -11.79 8.33 25.56
CA THR A 18 -11.58 9.41 26.53
C THR A 18 -10.81 10.56 25.91
N LEU A 19 -11.32 11.78 26.08
CA LEU A 19 -10.65 13.03 25.71
C LEU A 19 -10.23 13.76 26.99
N GLU A 20 -8.94 14.11 27.12
CA GLU A 20 -8.40 14.84 28.26
C GLU A 20 -7.60 16.07 27.80
N THR A 21 -7.88 17.25 28.34
CA THR A 21 -7.14 18.49 28.08
C THR A 21 -6.61 19.14 29.34
N GLY A 22 -5.70 20.12 29.19
CA GLY A 22 -5.14 20.92 30.29
C GLY A 22 -3.97 20.27 31.05
N LYS A 23 -3.49 19.11 30.61
CA LYS A 23 -2.40 18.36 31.25
C LYS A 23 -1.08 18.44 30.46
N LEU A 24 -1.11 18.13 29.18
CA LEU A 24 0.04 18.05 28.29
C LEU A 24 0.09 19.26 27.33
N ALA A 25 1.26 19.52 26.77
CA ALA A 25 1.51 20.46 25.67
C ALA A 25 0.89 21.88 25.86
N LYS A 26 1.01 22.47 27.04
CA LYS A 26 0.36 23.73 27.43
C LYS A 26 0.82 24.98 26.68
N GLN A 27 1.80 24.89 25.83
CA GLN A 27 2.26 25.99 24.97
C GLN A 27 1.57 26.02 23.62
N ALA A 28 0.88 24.93 23.23
CA ALA A 28 0.04 24.91 22.07
C ALA A 28 -1.27 25.71 22.34
N ASP A 29 -1.88 26.26 21.30
CA ASP A 29 -3.17 26.95 21.41
C ASP A 29 -4.26 25.99 21.88
N GLY A 30 -4.20 24.71 21.44
CA GLY A 30 -5.04 23.62 21.93
C GLY A 30 -4.26 22.31 21.98
N ALA A 31 -4.58 21.48 22.98
CA ALA A 31 -3.97 20.15 23.13
C ALA A 31 -4.95 19.18 23.79
N VAL A 32 -5.12 18.00 23.20
CA VAL A 32 -5.96 16.92 23.70
C VAL A 32 -5.23 15.60 23.67
N GLU A 33 -5.25 14.88 24.78
CA GLU A 33 -4.92 13.47 24.89
C GLU A 33 -6.19 12.64 24.63
N LEU A 34 -6.15 11.76 23.62
CA LEU A 34 -7.22 10.83 23.33
C LEU A 34 -6.76 9.42 23.66
N ARG A 35 -7.62 8.64 24.34
CA ARG A 35 -7.40 7.23 24.61
C ARG A 35 -8.60 6.36 24.26
N MET A 36 -8.30 5.22 23.65
CA MET A 36 -9.22 4.11 23.46
C MET A 36 -8.47 2.81 23.74
N GLY A 37 -8.90 2.05 24.76
CA GLY A 37 -8.10 0.92 25.22
C GLY A 37 -6.68 1.34 25.63
N ASN A 38 -5.69 0.68 25.06
CA ASN A 38 -4.26 1.02 25.22
C ASN A 38 -3.73 1.98 24.14
N THR A 39 -4.54 2.30 23.14
CA THR A 39 -4.17 3.29 22.10
C THR A 39 -4.31 4.70 22.65
N MET A 40 -3.24 5.50 22.51
CA MET A 40 -3.13 6.86 23.01
C MET A 40 -2.57 7.78 21.93
N LEU A 41 -3.33 8.81 21.61
CA LEU A 41 -2.93 9.91 20.73
C LEU A 41 -2.79 11.21 21.53
N LEU A 42 -1.83 12.04 21.18
CA LEU A 42 -1.77 13.44 21.56
C LEU A 42 -1.94 14.29 20.32
N ALA A 43 -3.00 15.07 20.24
CA ALA A 43 -3.21 16.07 19.21
C ALA A 43 -2.94 17.47 19.78
N THR A 44 -2.23 18.27 18.99
CA THR A 44 -1.94 19.68 19.31
C THR A 44 -2.25 20.55 18.10
N VAL A 45 -2.71 21.75 18.33
CA VAL A 45 -2.88 22.77 17.30
C VAL A 45 -2.21 24.07 17.72
N VAL A 46 -1.53 24.69 16.77
CA VAL A 46 -0.93 26.03 16.89
C VAL A 46 -1.24 26.81 15.63
N SER A 47 -1.74 28.03 15.78
CA SER A 47 -2.00 28.93 14.67
C SER A 47 -1.33 30.29 14.90
N ALA A 48 -0.70 30.84 13.85
CA ALA A 48 -0.18 32.19 13.89
C ALA A 48 -1.29 33.19 14.26
N LYS A 49 -0.94 34.33 14.81
CA LYS A 49 -1.92 35.37 15.20
C LYS A 49 -2.35 36.21 14.01
N GLU A 50 -1.47 36.37 13.04
CA GLU A 50 -1.66 37.17 11.84
C GLU A 50 -1.42 36.30 10.60
N ALA A 51 -2.04 36.66 9.49
CA ALA A 51 -1.79 36.06 8.19
C ALA A 51 -0.40 36.46 7.66
N GLY A 52 0.23 35.57 6.88
CA GLY A 52 1.42 35.93 6.10
C GLY A 52 1.10 36.99 5.04
N GLU A 53 2.10 37.82 4.68
CA GLU A 53 1.93 38.84 3.65
C GLU A 53 1.58 38.21 2.30
N GLY A 54 0.47 38.66 1.70
CA GLY A 54 0.00 38.15 0.39
C GLY A 54 -0.60 36.74 0.39
N VAL A 55 -0.91 36.17 1.55
CA VAL A 55 -1.61 34.88 1.65
C VAL A 55 -3.12 35.12 1.58
N ASP A 56 -3.76 34.47 0.60
CA ASP A 56 -5.20 34.56 0.29
C ASP A 56 -5.94 33.21 0.42
N PHE A 57 -5.31 32.22 1.08
CA PHE A 57 -5.87 30.89 1.33
C PHE A 57 -5.59 30.44 2.76
N MET A 58 -6.24 29.38 3.21
CA MET A 58 -6.00 28.75 4.53
C MET A 58 -4.76 27.84 4.49
N PRO A 59 -3.61 28.28 5.07
CA PRO A 59 -2.38 27.49 5.07
C PRO A 59 -2.38 26.45 6.22
N LEU A 60 -3.25 25.45 6.10
CA LEU A 60 -3.34 24.32 7.03
C LEU A 60 -2.32 23.24 6.72
N GLN A 61 -1.57 22.83 7.72
CA GLN A 61 -0.71 21.65 7.66
C GLN A 61 -1.08 20.65 8.76
N VAL A 62 -1.51 19.47 8.35
CA VAL A 62 -1.78 18.35 9.26
C VAL A 62 -0.64 17.35 9.16
N GLU A 63 -0.15 16.91 10.32
CA GLU A 63 0.83 15.82 10.46
C GLU A 63 0.28 14.75 11.40
N TYR A 64 0.34 13.51 10.93
CA TYR A 64 0.09 12.32 11.74
C TYR A 64 1.39 11.52 11.85
N LYS A 65 1.73 11.07 13.04
CA LYS A 65 3.00 10.39 13.29
C LYS A 65 2.86 9.22 14.26
N GLU A 66 3.35 8.08 13.83
CA GLU A 66 3.48 6.89 14.66
C GLU A 66 4.93 6.72 15.12
N LYS A 67 5.12 6.44 16.41
CA LYS A 67 6.44 6.18 16.96
C LYS A 67 6.60 4.70 17.26
N PHE A 68 7.70 4.09 16.83
CA PHE A 68 8.02 2.70 17.16
C PHE A 68 8.06 2.43 18.68
N SER A 69 8.42 3.46 19.45
CA SER A 69 8.40 3.41 20.92
C SER A 69 7.00 3.21 21.51
N SER A 70 5.92 3.57 20.79
CA SER A 70 4.54 3.38 21.24
C SER A 70 4.15 1.91 21.41
N ASN A 71 4.84 1.03 20.66
CA ASN A 71 4.68 -0.42 20.71
C ASN A 71 5.97 -1.12 21.22
N GLY A 72 6.83 -0.40 21.94
CA GLY A 72 8.07 -0.96 22.52
C GLY A 72 9.09 -1.48 21.49
N ARG A 73 9.04 -1.01 20.23
CA ARG A 73 9.89 -1.46 19.12
C ARG A 73 10.92 -0.42 18.72
N PHE A 74 11.95 -0.88 18.01
CA PHE A 74 12.92 -0.01 17.33
C PHE A 74 12.61 0.07 15.84
N PRO A 75 12.82 1.24 15.19
CA PRO A 75 12.78 1.33 13.74
C PRO A 75 13.79 0.39 13.09
N GLY A 76 13.40 -0.24 11.96
CA GLY A 76 14.23 -1.21 11.24
C GLY A 76 15.47 -0.62 10.58
N GLY A 77 15.45 0.67 10.23
CA GLY A 77 16.52 1.36 9.51
C GLY A 77 17.85 1.43 10.28
N PHE A 78 18.93 1.78 9.56
CA PHE A 78 20.29 1.86 10.12
C PHE A 78 20.41 2.82 11.30
N LEU A 79 19.79 4.01 11.22
CA LEU A 79 19.86 5.03 12.26
C LEU A 79 19.01 4.72 13.49
N LYS A 80 18.18 3.68 13.47
CA LYS A 80 17.25 3.34 14.55
C LYS A 80 16.41 4.53 15.04
N ARG A 81 16.00 5.38 14.10
CA ARG A 81 15.20 6.58 14.31
C ARG A 81 14.16 6.68 13.22
N GLU A 82 12.96 7.16 13.56
CA GLU A 82 11.92 7.51 12.60
C GLU A 82 12.47 8.54 11.60
N GLY A 83 12.25 8.26 10.31
CA GLY A 83 12.73 9.08 9.20
C GLY A 83 11.62 9.93 8.58
N ARG A 84 11.44 9.77 7.26
CA ARG A 84 10.32 10.38 6.54
C ARG A 84 9.02 9.68 6.95
N ALA A 85 7.92 10.42 6.86
CA ALA A 85 6.60 9.87 7.08
C ALA A 85 6.35 8.69 6.11
N SER A 86 5.76 7.62 6.61
CA SER A 86 5.31 6.48 5.81
C SER A 86 4.11 6.87 4.93
N ASP A 87 3.81 6.07 3.90
CA ASP A 87 2.61 6.26 3.09
C ASP A 87 1.35 6.26 3.97
N TYR A 88 1.31 5.37 4.97
CA TYR A 88 0.19 5.27 5.91
C TYR A 88 0.02 6.55 6.76
N GLU A 89 1.11 7.10 7.30
CA GLU A 89 1.08 8.36 8.04
C GLU A 89 0.62 9.53 7.15
N ILE A 90 1.07 9.56 5.90
CA ILE A 90 0.67 10.59 4.92
C ILE A 90 -0.82 10.46 4.59
N LEU A 91 -1.32 9.24 4.37
CA LEU A 91 -2.73 8.99 4.07
C LEU A 91 -3.63 9.39 5.23
N THR A 92 -3.29 9.00 6.46
CA THR A 92 -4.03 9.41 7.67
C THR A 92 -4.06 10.94 7.83
N ALA A 93 -2.90 11.60 7.69
CA ALA A 93 -2.83 13.06 7.75
C ALA A 93 -3.70 13.73 6.67
N ARG A 94 -3.80 13.15 5.48
CA ARG A 94 -4.65 13.65 4.38
C ARG A 94 -6.15 13.50 4.68
N LEU A 95 -6.57 12.40 5.30
CA LEU A 95 -7.96 12.21 5.71
C LEU A 95 -8.37 13.32 6.69
N VAL A 96 -7.55 13.54 7.71
CA VAL A 96 -7.78 14.59 8.72
C VAL A 96 -7.75 16.00 8.10
N ASP A 97 -6.81 16.32 7.20
CA ASP A 97 -6.74 17.61 6.51
C ASP A 97 -8.04 17.89 5.72
N ARG A 98 -8.51 16.89 4.95
CA ARG A 98 -9.68 17.01 4.09
C ARG A 98 -10.98 17.26 4.86
N VAL A 99 -11.13 16.71 6.06
CA VAL A 99 -12.31 16.91 6.88
C VAL A 99 -12.26 18.20 7.70
N LEU A 100 -11.04 18.67 8.06
CA LEU A 100 -10.88 19.90 8.85
C LEU A 100 -10.91 21.17 7.98
N ARG A 101 -10.21 21.13 6.84
CA ARG A 101 -9.98 22.31 6.00
C ARG A 101 -11.22 23.08 5.60
N PRO A 102 -12.33 22.46 5.14
CA PRO A 102 -13.54 23.20 4.73
C PRO A 102 -14.26 23.93 5.85
N LEU A 103 -13.90 23.68 7.12
CA LEU A 103 -14.56 24.24 8.28
C LEU A 103 -13.82 25.42 8.92
N PHE A 104 -12.63 25.75 8.42
CA PHE A 104 -12.04 27.04 8.72
C PHE A 104 -12.77 28.13 7.92
N PRO A 105 -12.97 29.32 8.50
CA PRO A 105 -13.57 30.43 7.75
C PRO A 105 -12.72 30.77 6.51
N ASP A 106 -13.36 31.04 5.37
CA ASP A 106 -12.69 31.33 4.11
C ASP A 106 -11.70 32.50 4.22
N ASN A 107 -11.99 33.48 5.09
CA ASN A 107 -11.15 34.65 5.36
C ASN A 107 -10.13 34.45 6.49
N TYR A 108 -9.85 33.18 6.91
CA TYR A 108 -8.84 32.88 7.92
C TYR A 108 -7.56 32.36 7.23
N HIS A 109 -6.54 33.21 7.13
CA HIS A 109 -5.32 32.95 6.36
C HIS A 109 -4.05 32.76 7.21
N ALA A 110 -4.18 32.51 8.52
CA ALA A 110 -3.04 32.29 9.41
C ALA A 110 -2.45 30.89 9.28
N ASP A 111 -1.13 30.78 9.22
CA ASP A 111 -0.43 29.49 9.27
C ASP A 111 -0.91 28.64 10.45
N THR A 112 -1.48 27.47 10.17
CA THR A 112 -2.05 26.59 11.19
C THR A 112 -1.50 25.18 11.06
N PHE A 113 -0.94 24.68 12.18
CA PHE A 113 -0.31 23.37 12.28
C PHE A 113 -1.08 22.47 13.24
N VAL A 114 -1.58 21.35 12.75
CA VAL A 114 -2.21 20.29 13.55
C VAL A 114 -1.28 19.09 13.58
N ASN A 115 -0.81 18.71 14.78
CA ASN A 115 0.08 17.58 14.94
C ASN A 115 -0.58 16.50 15.79
N ILE A 116 -0.68 15.30 15.26
CA ILE A 116 -1.24 14.13 15.94
C ILE A 116 -0.12 13.09 16.06
N THR A 117 0.19 12.70 17.29
CA THR A 117 1.26 11.74 17.56
C THR A 117 0.74 10.57 18.39
N MET A 118 1.00 9.37 17.92
CA MET A 118 0.71 8.13 18.65
C MET A 118 1.82 7.85 19.67
N TYR A 119 1.45 7.77 20.96
CA TYR A 119 2.36 7.50 22.08
C TYR A 119 2.20 6.11 22.69
N SER A 120 1.08 5.44 22.42
CA SER A 120 0.84 4.06 22.86
C SER A 120 -0.10 3.38 21.87
N ALA A 121 0.18 2.10 21.57
CA ALA A 121 -0.72 1.21 20.84
C ALA A 121 -0.32 -0.25 21.11
N ASP A 122 -1.31 -1.14 21.21
CA ASP A 122 -1.10 -2.58 21.41
C ASP A 122 -1.45 -3.41 20.16
N GLY A 123 -1.92 -2.77 19.11
CA GLY A 123 -2.33 -3.42 17.86
C GLY A 123 -3.77 -3.97 17.89
N GLU A 124 -4.58 -3.62 18.87
CA GLU A 124 -6.02 -3.93 18.87
C GLU A 124 -6.81 -2.81 18.21
N GLU A 125 -6.75 -1.58 18.75
CA GLU A 125 -7.48 -0.44 18.23
C GLU A 125 -6.69 0.27 17.14
N MET A 126 -7.38 0.71 16.09
CA MET A 126 -6.78 1.40 14.95
C MET A 126 -6.63 2.89 15.24
N PRO A 127 -5.41 3.43 15.38
CA PRO A 127 -5.21 4.83 15.79
C PRO A 127 -5.61 5.85 14.74
N ASP A 128 -5.57 5.50 13.46
CA ASP A 128 -5.96 6.38 12.35
C ASP A 128 -7.44 6.75 12.40
N SER A 129 -8.32 5.83 12.82
CA SER A 129 -9.75 6.09 13.00
C SER A 129 -10.08 7.05 14.14
N LEU A 130 -9.10 7.38 14.96
CA LEU A 130 -9.22 8.29 16.11
C LEU A 130 -8.55 9.63 15.86
N ALA A 131 -7.78 9.75 14.76
CA ALA A 131 -6.94 10.91 14.48
C ALA A 131 -7.77 12.18 14.22
N GLY A 132 -8.86 12.08 13.44
CA GLY A 132 -9.76 13.21 13.18
C GLY A 132 -10.44 13.72 14.42
N LEU A 133 -10.94 12.83 15.28
CA LEU A 133 -11.53 13.20 16.58
C LEU A 133 -10.52 13.91 17.47
N ALA A 134 -9.30 13.39 17.58
CA ALA A 134 -8.25 13.98 18.41
C ALA A 134 -7.86 15.39 17.92
N ALA A 135 -7.70 15.56 16.60
CA ALA A 135 -7.37 16.83 15.96
C ALA A 135 -8.46 17.88 16.17
N SER A 136 -9.71 17.51 15.90
CA SER A 136 -10.88 18.39 16.08
C SER A 136 -11.06 18.80 17.54
N ALA A 137 -10.91 17.86 18.47
CA ALA A 137 -10.98 18.16 19.89
C ALA A 137 -9.89 19.16 20.34
N ALA A 138 -8.66 19.05 19.79
CA ALA A 138 -7.60 20.01 20.06
C ALA A 138 -7.96 21.41 19.55
N ILE A 139 -8.55 21.52 18.36
CA ILE A 139 -9.05 22.82 17.82
C ILE A 139 -10.22 23.33 18.66
N ALA A 140 -11.14 22.46 19.06
CA ALA A 140 -12.30 22.85 19.86
C ALA A 140 -11.94 23.50 21.20
N VAL A 141 -10.87 23.01 21.86
CA VAL A 141 -10.37 23.58 23.14
C VAL A 141 -9.40 24.75 22.96
N SER A 142 -9.17 25.21 21.74
CA SER A 142 -8.34 26.40 21.42
C SER A 142 -9.22 27.64 21.19
N ASP A 143 -8.57 28.79 21.03
CA ASP A 143 -9.24 30.03 20.59
C ASP A 143 -9.28 30.21 19.07
N ILE A 144 -8.84 29.21 18.28
CA ILE A 144 -8.80 29.29 16.84
C ILE A 144 -10.21 29.25 16.25
N PRO A 145 -10.55 30.12 15.26
CA PRO A 145 -11.83 30.11 14.57
C PRO A 145 -12.04 28.80 13.80
N PHE A 146 -13.18 28.14 14.03
CA PHE A 146 -13.47 26.85 13.42
C PHE A 146 -14.98 26.55 13.47
N ASN A 147 -15.59 26.21 12.35
CA ASN A 147 -17.03 25.93 12.20
C ASN A 147 -17.39 24.46 12.51
N GLY A 148 -16.50 23.73 13.18
CA GLY A 148 -16.73 22.38 13.68
C GLY A 148 -17.46 22.37 15.03
N PRO A 149 -17.38 21.26 15.80
CA PRO A 149 -16.40 20.18 15.63
C PRO A 149 -16.76 19.16 14.56
N ILE A 150 -15.74 18.39 14.18
CA ILE A 150 -15.91 17.18 13.37
C ILE A 150 -15.52 15.95 14.18
N SER A 151 -15.91 14.78 13.70
CA SER A 151 -15.23 13.56 14.04
C SER A 151 -15.04 12.68 12.81
N GLU A 152 -14.19 11.71 12.97
CA GLU A 152 -13.87 10.70 11.97
C GLU A 152 -14.00 9.32 12.60
N VAL A 153 -14.65 8.39 11.90
CA VAL A 153 -14.78 7.01 12.33
C VAL A 153 -14.51 6.07 11.16
N ARG A 154 -13.98 4.91 11.47
CA ARG A 154 -13.97 3.78 10.55
C ARG A 154 -15.25 2.98 10.71
N VAL A 155 -15.95 2.72 9.62
CA VAL A 155 -17.08 1.79 9.59
C VAL A 155 -16.73 0.61 8.71
N ALA A 156 -16.92 -0.60 9.23
CA ALA A 156 -16.78 -1.84 8.47
C ALA A 156 -18.11 -2.60 8.43
N ARG A 157 -18.35 -3.32 7.32
CA ARG A 157 -19.44 -4.29 7.27
C ARG A 157 -18.86 -5.69 7.42
N ILE A 158 -19.33 -6.38 8.47
CA ILE A 158 -18.85 -7.72 8.85
C ILE A 158 -20.07 -8.62 9.00
N ASN A 159 -20.17 -9.67 8.19
CA ASN A 159 -21.34 -10.57 8.18
C ASN A 159 -22.68 -9.84 8.01
N GLY A 160 -22.70 -8.72 7.25
CA GLY A 160 -23.89 -7.90 7.01
C GLY A 160 -24.21 -6.87 8.09
N GLU A 161 -23.44 -6.80 9.18
CA GLU A 161 -23.63 -5.81 10.26
C GLU A 161 -22.56 -4.72 10.18
N PHE A 162 -22.92 -3.48 10.55
CA PHE A 162 -21.99 -2.36 10.61
C PHE A 162 -21.32 -2.27 11.98
N VAL A 163 -19.98 -2.22 11.96
CA VAL A 163 -19.13 -2.08 13.15
C VAL A 163 -18.37 -0.75 13.07
N ILE A 164 -18.49 0.07 14.11
CA ILE A 164 -17.78 1.34 14.23
C ILE A 164 -16.45 1.13 14.91
N ASN A 165 -15.38 1.67 14.33
CA ASN A 165 -14.00 1.52 14.77
C ASN A 165 -13.66 0.04 15.05
N PRO A 166 -13.73 -0.83 14.03
CA PRO A 166 -13.38 -2.24 14.17
C PRO A 166 -11.91 -2.39 14.58
N THR A 167 -11.60 -3.49 15.25
CA THR A 167 -10.21 -3.88 15.52
C THR A 167 -9.52 -4.37 14.24
N PHE A 168 -8.19 -4.40 14.22
CA PHE A 168 -7.42 -4.98 13.10
C PHE A 168 -7.90 -6.39 12.72
N LYS A 169 -8.17 -7.23 13.72
CA LYS A 169 -8.63 -8.59 13.51
C LYS A 169 -10.04 -8.66 12.89
N GLN A 170 -10.93 -7.77 13.28
CA GLN A 170 -12.29 -7.74 12.75
C GLN A 170 -12.30 -7.32 11.27
N LEU A 171 -11.36 -6.48 10.83
CA LEU A 171 -11.26 -6.06 9.43
C LEU A 171 -10.92 -7.19 8.47
N GLU A 172 -10.27 -8.27 8.91
CA GLU A 172 -9.94 -9.41 8.05
C GLU A 172 -11.20 -10.04 7.43
N ASP A 173 -12.32 -10.03 8.16
CA ASP A 173 -13.62 -10.58 7.75
C ASP A 173 -14.54 -9.54 7.07
N ALA A 174 -14.12 -8.29 6.94
CA ALA A 174 -14.94 -7.24 6.36
C ALA A 174 -15.07 -7.35 4.84
N ASP A 175 -16.24 -7.04 4.33
CA ASP A 175 -16.50 -6.87 2.90
C ASP A 175 -16.62 -5.38 2.47
N MET A 176 -16.65 -4.48 3.44
CA MET A 176 -16.61 -3.03 3.27
C MET A 176 -15.85 -2.41 4.43
N GLU A 177 -14.99 -1.44 4.11
CA GLU A 177 -14.25 -0.63 5.05
C GLU A 177 -14.22 0.81 4.55
N LEU A 178 -14.73 1.75 5.35
CA LEU A 178 -14.79 3.17 5.03
C LEU A 178 -14.30 4.01 6.21
N MET A 179 -13.49 5.02 5.90
CA MET A 179 -13.28 6.18 6.78
C MET A 179 -14.29 7.24 6.42
N VAL A 180 -15.02 7.71 7.40
CA VAL A 180 -16.05 8.74 7.26
C VAL A 180 -15.76 9.87 8.22
N GLY A 181 -15.62 11.08 7.68
CA GLY A 181 -15.50 12.32 8.44
C GLY A 181 -16.75 13.17 8.30
N ALA A 182 -17.27 13.68 9.41
CA ALA A 182 -18.50 14.47 9.41
C ALA A 182 -18.53 15.50 10.54
N THR A 183 -19.34 16.54 10.35
CA THR A 183 -19.85 17.40 11.44
C THR A 183 -21.03 16.73 12.14
N TYR A 184 -21.65 17.42 13.08
CA TYR A 184 -22.91 16.95 13.65
C TYR A 184 -24.02 16.83 12.61
N ASP A 185 -24.07 17.74 11.64
CA ASP A 185 -25.17 17.84 10.68
C ASP A 185 -24.85 17.15 9.35
N ASN A 186 -23.59 17.16 8.91
CA ASN A 186 -23.20 16.87 7.53
C ASN A 186 -21.99 15.96 7.38
N ILE A 187 -22.05 15.03 6.40
CA ILE A 187 -20.90 14.24 5.96
C ILE A 187 -19.99 15.17 5.14
N MET A 188 -18.67 15.14 5.42
CA MET A 188 -17.68 16.00 4.79
C MET A 188 -16.67 15.21 3.94
N MET A 189 -16.33 13.99 4.35
CA MET A 189 -15.30 13.17 3.70
C MET A 189 -15.65 11.70 3.81
N VAL A 190 -15.45 10.95 2.74
CA VAL A 190 -15.54 9.48 2.71
C VAL A 190 -14.36 8.93 1.91
N GLU A 191 -13.73 7.89 2.42
CA GLU A 191 -12.72 7.14 1.66
C GLU A 191 -12.69 5.69 2.12
N GLY A 192 -12.64 4.72 1.18
CA GLY A 192 -12.49 3.32 1.55
C GLY A 192 -12.56 2.35 0.39
N GLU A 193 -12.50 1.07 0.76
CA GLU A 193 -12.53 -0.06 -0.16
C GLU A 193 -13.62 -1.05 0.21
N MET A 194 -14.08 -1.82 -0.78
CA MET A 194 -15.15 -2.80 -0.60
C MET A 194 -15.14 -3.89 -1.66
N LYS A 195 -15.80 -5.00 -1.34
CA LYS A 195 -15.88 -6.19 -2.19
C LYS A 195 -17.21 -6.17 -2.95
N GLU A 196 -17.30 -5.34 -4.01
CA GLU A 196 -18.48 -5.24 -4.89
C GLU A 196 -19.79 -4.94 -4.13
N VAL A 197 -19.75 -3.93 -3.27
CA VAL A 197 -20.89 -3.52 -2.45
C VAL A 197 -21.87 -2.68 -3.26
N SER A 198 -23.17 -2.78 -2.95
CA SER A 198 -24.22 -1.98 -3.60
C SER A 198 -24.19 -0.52 -3.16
N GLU A 199 -24.72 0.38 -3.99
CA GLU A 199 -24.87 1.80 -3.69
C GLU A 199 -25.75 2.02 -2.42
N SER A 200 -26.77 1.20 -2.23
CA SER A 200 -27.66 1.27 -1.05
C SER A 200 -26.96 0.86 0.24
N ASP A 201 -26.09 -0.15 0.19
CA ASP A 201 -25.30 -0.59 1.36
C ASP A 201 -24.25 0.45 1.73
N LEU A 202 -23.64 1.11 0.74
CA LEU A 202 -22.73 2.22 0.97
C LEU A 202 -23.44 3.38 1.71
N LEU A 203 -24.62 3.77 1.26
CA LEU A 203 -25.44 4.81 1.93
C LEU A 203 -25.81 4.41 3.36
N ALA A 204 -26.16 3.15 3.59
CA ALA A 204 -26.47 2.65 4.93
C ALA A 204 -25.24 2.71 5.87
N ALA A 205 -24.05 2.39 5.37
CA ALA A 205 -22.80 2.51 6.11
C ALA A 205 -22.48 3.96 6.46
N LEU A 206 -22.67 4.90 5.54
CA LEU A 206 -22.47 6.34 5.77
C LEU A 206 -23.39 6.85 6.87
N LYS A 207 -24.65 6.40 6.88
CA LYS A 207 -25.60 6.76 7.93
C LYS A 207 -25.18 6.22 9.30
N ALA A 208 -24.77 4.97 9.38
CA ALA A 208 -24.29 4.35 10.62
C ALA A 208 -23.05 5.08 11.17
N ALA A 209 -22.10 5.44 10.30
CA ALA A 209 -20.93 6.24 10.67
C ALA A 209 -21.31 7.63 11.18
N HIS A 210 -22.20 8.33 10.47
CA HIS A 210 -22.64 9.67 10.85
C HIS A 210 -23.36 9.69 12.21
N ASP A 211 -24.20 8.69 12.50
CA ASP A 211 -24.87 8.59 13.79
C ASP A 211 -23.86 8.41 14.95
N ALA A 212 -22.78 7.68 14.74
CA ALA A 212 -21.70 7.55 15.71
C ALA A 212 -20.89 8.86 15.86
N ILE A 213 -20.64 9.57 14.77
CA ILE A 213 -19.91 10.85 14.76
C ILE A 213 -20.67 11.92 15.53
N LYS A 214 -22.00 11.99 15.42
CA LYS A 214 -22.82 12.97 16.16
C LYS A 214 -22.57 12.94 17.66
N VAL A 215 -22.48 11.74 18.24
CA VAL A 215 -22.18 11.57 19.67
C VAL A 215 -20.81 12.13 20.04
N GLN A 216 -19.82 11.90 19.16
CA GLN A 216 -18.45 12.38 19.36
C GLN A 216 -18.33 13.89 19.20
N CYS A 217 -19.09 14.50 18.29
CA CYS A 217 -19.17 15.96 18.15
C CYS A 217 -19.78 16.62 19.41
N LEU A 218 -20.87 16.08 19.96
CA LEU A 218 -21.46 16.59 21.19
C LEU A 218 -20.48 16.55 22.37
N ALA A 219 -19.72 15.48 22.52
CA ALA A 219 -18.72 15.37 23.58
C ALA A 219 -17.61 16.42 23.46
N GLN A 220 -17.21 16.79 22.26
CA GLN A 220 -16.23 17.87 22.02
C GLN A 220 -16.81 19.25 22.37
N ILE A 221 -18.06 19.52 22.02
CA ILE A 221 -18.74 20.76 22.38
C ILE A 221 -18.80 20.91 23.91
N GLU A 222 -19.08 19.83 24.62
CA GLU A 222 -19.09 19.83 26.08
C GLU A 222 -17.70 20.03 26.67
N LEU A 223 -16.67 19.37 26.10
CA LEU A 223 -15.28 19.53 26.50
C LEU A 223 -14.82 20.98 26.33
N ALA A 224 -15.15 21.62 25.22
CA ALA A 224 -14.82 23.02 24.93
C ALA A 224 -15.48 23.97 25.92
N LYS A 225 -16.76 23.74 26.28
CA LYS A 225 -17.48 24.51 27.32
C LYS A 225 -16.81 24.40 28.69
N GLU A 226 -16.46 23.21 29.12
CA GLU A 226 -15.77 22.99 30.40
C GLU A 226 -14.37 23.56 30.43
N ALA A 227 -13.68 23.58 29.28
CA ALA A 227 -12.37 24.20 29.11
C ALA A 227 -12.44 25.75 29.00
N ASN A 228 -13.63 26.35 28.98
CA ASN A 228 -13.85 27.77 28.74
C ASN A 228 -13.31 28.26 27.38
N ALA A 229 -13.31 27.41 26.35
CA ALA A 229 -12.78 27.68 25.01
C ALA A 229 -13.86 28.00 23.95
N THR A 230 -15.03 28.45 24.39
CA THR A 230 -16.16 28.79 23.49
C THR A 230 -15.98 30.12 22.78
N VAL A 231 -15.12 31.02 23.34
CA VAL A 231 -14.81 32.31 22.71
C VAL A 231 -13.61 32.12 21.80
N LYS A 232 -13.80 32.38 20.51
CA LYS A 232 -12.72 32.31 19.53
C LYS A 232 -12.07 33.68 19.35
N ARG A 233 -10.80 33.68 18.91
CA ARG A 233 -10.03 34.90 18.67
C ARG A 233 -10.67 35.76 17.59
N GLU A 234 -10.63 37.07 17.76
CA GLU A 234 -10.93 38.03 16.70
C GLU A 234 -9.73 38.12 15.75
N TYR A 235 -9.97 38.26 14.46
CA TYR A 235 -8.94 38.37 13.44
C TYR A 235 -9.45 39.27 12.30
N CYS A 236 -8.52 39.83 11.53
CA CYS A 236 -8.77 40.56 10.30
C CYS A 236 -7.67 40.27 9.30
N HIS A 237 -7.87 39.19 8.51
CA HIS A 237 -6.88 38.72 7.52
C HIS A 237 -7.19 39.21 6.11
N GLU A 238 -8.33 39.90 5.92
CA GLU A 238 -8.71 40.46 4.64
C GLU A 238 -9.13 41.92 4.77
N VAL A 239 -8.71 42.70 3.80
CA VAL A 239 -9.27 44.03 3.55
C VAL A 239 -10.24 43.89 2.40
N ASN A 240 -11.50 44.33 2.60
CA ASN A 240 -12.53 44.27 1.60
C ASN A 240 -12.95 45.69 1.15
N ASP A 241 -13.23 45.83 -0.14
CA ASP A 241 -13.79 47.02 -0.78
C ASP A 241 -15.09 46.60 -1.47
N GLU A 242 -16.23 46.81 -0.80
CA GLU A 242 -17.54 46.36 -1.29
C GLU A 242 -18.02 47.17 -2.50
N ASP A 243 -17.57 48.41 -2.66
CA ASP A 243 -17.89 49.20 -3.83
C ASP A 243 -17.14 48.67 -5.06
N LEU A 244 -15.86 48.33 -4.89
CA LEU A 244 -15.05 47.68 -5.92
C LEU A 244 -15.60 46.28 -6.28
N ARG A 245 -15.98 45.48 -5.27
CA ARG A 245 -16.57 44.15 -5.48
C ARG A 245 -17.81 44.23 -6.35
N LYS A 246 -18.69 45.17 -6.04
CA LYS A 246 -19.92 45.39 -6.82
C LYS A 246 -19.61 45.87 -8.25
N ASP A 247 -18.66 46.77 -8.42
CA ASP A 247 -18.32 47.31 -9.75
C ASP A 247 -17.69 46.21 -10.63
N VAL A 248 -16.83 45.33 -10.04
CA VAL A 248 -16.27 44.14 -10.73
C VAL A 248 -17.39 43.20 -11.16
N HIS A 249 -18.34 42.91 -10.25
CA HIS A 249 -19.46 42.03 -10.58
C HIS A 249 -20.32 42.63 -11.70
N ASP A 250 -20.76 43.87 -11.58
CA ASP A 250 -21.68 44.52 -12.54
C ASP A 250 -21.03 44.65 -13.96
N LYS A 251 -19.71 44.76 -14.07
CA LYS A 251 -19.01 44.88 -15.37
C LYS A 251 -18.54 43.53 -15.96
N CYS A 252 -18.29 42.51 -15.13
CA CYS A 252 -17.66 41.26 -15.59
C CYS A 252 -18.64 40.08 -15.70
N TYR A 253 -19.73 40.05 -14.92
CA TYR A 253 -20.62 38.89 -14.81
C TYR A 253 -21.21 38.42 -16.13
N ASP A 254 -21.80 39.36 -16.93
CA ASP A 254 -22.45 39.00 -18.19
C ASP A 254 -21.43 38.45 -19.20
N LYS A 255 -20.19 38.95 -19.18
CA LYS A 255 -19.10 38.48 -20.04
C LYS A 255 -18.66 37.08 -19.61
N ALA A 256 -18.46 36.86 -18.33
CA ALA A 256 -18.08 35.53 -17.77
C ALA A 256 -19.18 34.50 -18.04
N TYR A 257 -20.45 34.87 -17.87
CA TYR A 257 -21.58 33.99 -18.18
C TYR A 257 -21.64 33.62 -19.67
N ALA A 258 -21.33 34.57 -20.58
CA ALA A 258 -21.27 34.31 -22.02
C ALA A 258 -20.15 33.33 -22.40
N ILE A 259 -18.99 33.38 -21.73
CA ILE A 259 -17.90 32.41 -21.91
C ILE A 259 -18.33 31.04 -21.41
N ALA A 260 -18.91 30.94 -20.19
CA ALA A 260 -19.42 29.68 -19.64
C ALA A 260 -20.45 29.05 -20.57
N LYS A 261 -21.37 29.83 -21.14
CA LYS A 261 -22.42 29.38 -22.07
C LYS A 261 -21.89 28.99 -23.44
N ALA A 262 -20.69 29.47 -23.86
CA ALA A 262 -20.10 29.14 -25.15
C ALA A 262 -19.78 27.64 -25.30
N GLY A 263 -19.59 26.91 -24.19
CA GLY A 263 -19.44 25.47 -24.19
C GLY A 263 -18.21 24.98 -24.94
N CYS A 264 -17.06 25.64 -24.80
CA CYS A 264 -15.83 25.30 -25.51
C CYS A 264 -15.06 24.19 -24.77
N ALA A 265 -14.72 23.10 -25.46
CA ALA A 265 -13.97 21.98 -24.89
C ALA A 265 -12.50 22.30 -24.62
N ASP A 266 -11.90 23.25 -25.33
CA ASP A 266 -10.49 23.65 -25.19
C ASP A 266 -10.26 24.39 -23.86
N LYS A 267 -9.47 23.78 -22.96
CA LYS A 267 -9.15 24.31 -21.64
C LYS A 267 -8.39 25.65 -21.73
N HIS A 268 -7.42 25.77 -22.64
CA HIS A 268 -6.61 26.98 -22.77
C HIS A 268 -7.46 28.14 -23.30
N TRP A 269 -8.31 27.89 -24.28
CA TRP A 269 -9.23 28.91 -24.77
C TRP A 269 -10.16 29.43 -23.64
N ARG A 270 -10.69 28.55 -22.81
CA ARG A 270 -11.54 28.96 -21.67
C ARG A 270 -10.77 29.82 -20.68
N GLN A 271 -9.58 29.36 -20.27
CA GLN A 271 -8.73 30.07 -19.32
C GLN A 271 -8.35 31.44 -19.85
N ASP A 272 -7.80 31.51 -21.09
CA ASP A 272 -7.42 32.77 -21.72
C ASP A 272 -8.62 33.75 -21.87
N SER A 273 -9.82 33.22 -22.14
CA SER A 273 -11.04 34.02 -22.26
C SER A 273 -11.52 34.59 -20.95
N PHE A 274 -11.45 33.82 -19.84
CA PHE A 274 -11.77 34.30 -18.49
C PHE A 274 -10.70 35.30 -18.01
N ASP A 275 -9.42 35.00 -18.19
CA ASP A 275 -8.33 35.89 -17.79
C ASP A 275 -8.41 37.23 -18.53
N ALA A 276 -8.76 37.23 -19.83
CA ALA A 276 -8.91 38.45 -20.61
C ALA A 276 -10.01 39.40 -20.06
N ILE A 277 -11.09 38.89 -19.46
CA ILE A 277 -12.12 39.73 -18.85
C ILE A 277 -11.57 40.43 -17.60
N CYS A 278 -10.80 39.71 -16.78
CA CYS A 278 -10.15 40.25 -15.59
C CYS A 278 -9.13 41.32 -15.96
N ASP A 279 -8.28 41.02 -16.95
CA ASP A 279 -7.25 41.95 -17.42
C ASP A 279 -7.85 43.21 -18.04
N GLU A 280 -8.92 43.11 -18.88
CA GLU A 280 -9.67 44.25 -19.41
C GLU A 280 -10.21 45.15 -18.29
N TYR A 281 -10.73 44.55 -17.22
CA TYR A 281 -11.18 45.31 -16.07
C TYR A 281 -10.04 46.03 -15.36
N ILE A 282 -8.91 45.35 -15.09
CA ILE A 282 -7.72 45.92 -14.45
C ILE A 282 -7.18 47.08 -15.30
N GLU A 283 -7.11 46.91 -16.64
CA GLU A 283 -6.67 47.98 -17.55
C GLU A 283 -7.60 49.20 -17.55
N SER A 284 -8.88 49.01 -17.25
CA SER A 284 -9.88 50.11 -17.13
C SER A 284 -9.70 51.00 -15.89
N LEU A 285 -8.92 50.50 -14.87
CA LEU A 285 -8.64 51.27 -13.66
C LEU A 285 -7.63 52.40 -13.95
N PRO A 286 -7.68 53.52 -13.17
CA PRO A 286 -6.63 54.53 -13.20
C PRO A 286 -5.25 53.90 -12.93
N GLU A 287 -4.24 54.30 -13.70
CA GLU A 287 -2.89 53.75 -13.63
C GLU A 287 -2.29 53.78 -12.18
N GLU A 288 -2.61 54.85 -11.44
CA GLU A 288 -2.18 55.07 -10.06
C GLU A 288 -2.76 54.07 -9.05
N GLU A 289 -3.92 53.44 -9.35
CA GLU A 289 -4.65 52.53 -8.46
C GLU A 289 -4.48 51.06 -8.85
N ARG A 290 -3.91 50.75 -10.00
CA ARG A 290 -3.84 49.38 -10.54
C ARG A 290 -3.08 48.44 -9.63
N ASP A 291 -1.87 48.81 -9.24
CA ASP A 291 -1.01 47.94 -8.43
C ASP A 291 -1.66 47.61 -7.07
N GLU A 292 -2.33 48.58 -6.47
CA GLU A 292 -2.99 48.42 -5.17
C GLU A 292 -4.27 47.58 -5.28
N LYS A 293 -5.08 47.80 -6.33
CA LYS A 293 -6.40 47.16 -6.47
C LYS A 293 -6.35 45.80 -7.19
N THR A 294 -5.31 45.49 -7.96
CA THR A 294 -5.19 44.24 -8.72
C THR A 294 -5.42 42.97 -7.88
N PRO A 295 -4.85 42.81 -6.68
CA PRO A 295 -5.11 41.62 -5.85
C PRO A 295 -6.61 41.49 -5.46
N LEU A 296 -7.25 42.60 -5.11
CA LEU A 296 -8.67 42.63 -4.78
C LEU A 296 -9.54 42.31 -5.99
N VAL A 297 -9.24 42.92 -7.15
CA VAL A 297 -9.96 42.66 -8.40
C VAL A 297 -9.88 41.18 -8.77
N LYS A 298 -8.72 40.57 -8.73
CA LYS A 298 -8.56 39.13 -9.04
C LYS A 298 -9.39 38.26 -8.10
N ARG A 299 -9.41 38.57 -6.81
CA ARG A 299 -10.21 37.83 -5.83
C ARG A 299 -11.71 37.99 -6.10
N TYR A 300 -12.20 39.21 -6.31
CA TYR A 300 -13.61 39.45 -6.60
C TYR A 300 -14.04 38.91 -7.95
N TYR A 301 -13.16 38.97 -8.95
CA TYR A 301 -13.42 38.39 -10.26
C TYR A 301 -13.53 36.85 -10.20
N HIS A 302 -12.72 36.18 -9.36
CA HIS A 302 -12.85 34.75 -9.15
C HIS A 302 -14.24 34.39 -8.59
N ASP A 303 -14.79 35.18 -7.66
CA ASP A 303 -16.14 35.00 -7.17
C ASP A 303 -17.18 35.17 -8.29
N VAL A 304 -16.99 36.15 -9.16
CA VAL A 304 -17.84 36.39 -10.34
C VAL A 304 -17.78 35.23 -11.35
N GLU A 305 -16.60 34.75 -11.65
CA GLU A 305 -16.40 33.59 -12.53
C GLU A 305 -17.11 32.36 -11.94
N ARG A 306 -16.87 32.08 -10.66
CA ARG A 306 -17.52 30.98 -9.93
C ARG A 306 -19.05 31.06 -10.01
N GLU A 307 -19.60 32.21 -9.75
CA GLU A 307 -21.05 32.45 -9.83
C GLU A 307 -21.59 32.24 -11.24
N ALA A 308 -20.95 32.83 -12.25
CA ALA A 308 -21.36 32.76 -13.65
C ALA A 308 -21.36 31.30 -14.17
N VAL A 309 -20.31 30.55 -13.88
CA VAL A 309 -20.21 29.14 -14.26
C VAL A 309 -21.28 28.29 -13.57
N ARG A 310 -21.47 28.45 -12.26
CA ARG A 310 -22.45 27.70 -11.47
C ARG A 310 -23.88 27.99 -11.94
N ARG A 311 -24.20 29.26 -12.17
CA ARG A 311 -25.52 29.67 -12.68
C ARG A 311 -25.77 29.15 -14.09
N CYS A 312 -24.77 29.17 -14.98
CA CYS A 312 -24.90 28.61 -16.33
C CYS A 312 -25.27 27.10 -16.26
N ILE A 313 -24.60 26.31 -15.44
CA ILE A 313 -24.88 24.88 -15.28
C ILE A 313 -26.29 24.66 -14.68
N LEU A 314 -26.67 25.43 -13.68
CA LEU A 314 -27.96 25.27 -12.99
C LEU A 314 -29.15 25.73 -13.84
N ASP A 315 -28.99 26.79 -14.63
CA ASP A 315 -30.11 27.45 -15.35
C ASP A 315 -30.27 26.89 -16.76
N GLU A 316 -29.16 26.63 -17.47
CA GLU A 316 -29.17 26.16 -18.85
C GLU A 316 -28.96 24.64 -18.97
N GLY A 317 -28.42 23.97 -17.95
CA GLY A 317 -28.05 22.56 -17.99
C GLY A 317 -26.87 22.26 -18.91
N VAL A 318 -26.07 23.28 -19.25
CA VAL A 318 -24.89 23.20 -20.13
C VAL A 318 -23.64 23.43 -19.30
N ARG A 319 -22.65 22.56 -19.49
CA ARG A 319 -21.35 22.62 -18.80
C ARG A 319 -20.35 23.45 -19.59
N LEU A 320 -19.23 23.79 -18.95
CA LEU A 320 -18.16 24.62 -19.54
C LEU A 320 -17.66 24.14 -20.90
N ASP A 321 -17.68 22.83 -21.14
CA ASP A 321 -17.25 22.18 -22.38
C ASP A 321 -18.42 21.83 -23.32
N GLY A 322 -19.61 22.30 -23.05
CA GLY A 322 -20.82 22.10 -23.85
C GLY A 322 -21.56 20.79 -23.58
N ARG A 323 -21.03 19.92 -22.71
CA ARG A 323 -21.70 18.67 -22.31
C ARG A 323 -22.93 18.92 -21.44
N LYS A 324 -23.83 17.94 -21.41
CA LYS A 324 -24.89 17.84 -20.39
C LYS A 324 -24.33 17.26 -19.09
N THR A 325 -25.12 17.34 -18.04
CA THR A 325 -24.72 16.89 -16.69
C THR A 325 -24.36 15.41 -16.60
N THR A 326 -24.90 14.54 -17.45
CA THR A 326 -24.65 13.09 -17.49
C THR A 326 -23.64 12.65 -18.53
N ASP A 327 -23.19 13.55 -19.39
CA ASP A 327 -22.30 13.21 -20.51
C ASP A 327 -20.87 12.94 -20.02
N ILE A 328 -20.21 11.95 -20.64
CA ILE A 328 -18.83 11.59 -20.41
C ILE A 328 -18.01 12.03 -21.63
N ARG A 329 -16.80 12.55 -21.39
CA ARG A 329 -15.87 12.95 -22.45
C ARG A 329 -15.54 11.77 -23.37
N PRO A 330 -15.19 11.99 -24.64
CA PRO A 330 -14.74 10.93 -25.54
C PRO A 330 -13.58 10.14 -24.95
N ILE A 331 -13.65 8.81 -25.05
CA ILE A 331 -12.63 7.91 -24.54
C ILE A 331 -11.88 7.26 -25.69
N TRP A 332 -10.55 7.25 -25.60
CA TRP A 332 -9.66 6.55 -26.51
C TRP A 332 -8.75 5.62 -25.70
N ILE A 333 -8.59 4.39 -26.18
CA ILE A 333 -7.85 3.31 -25.49
C ILE A 333 -6.88 2.67 -26.49
N GLU A 334 -5.64 2.44 -26.03
CA GLU A 334 -4.66 1.62 -26.74
C GLU A 334 -3.94 0.69 -25.76
N THR A 335 -3.95 -0.60 -26.04
CA THR A 335 -3.25 -1.64 -25.24
C THR A 335 -1.98 -2.09 -25.95
N ASP A 336 -1.04 -2.68 -25.21
CA ASP A 336 0.28 -3.08 -25.74
C ASP A 336 1.09 -1.90 -26.31
N TYR A 337 0.91 -0.72 -25.72
CA TYR A 337 1.49 0.52 -26.25
C TYR A 337 3.01 0.60 -26.09
N VAL A 338 3.54 0.13 -24.95
CA VAL A 338 4.98 0.15 -24.64
C VAL A 338 5.55 -1.26 -24.73
N PRO A 339 6.58 -1.49 -25.59
CA PRO A 339 7.06 -2.85 -25.86
C PRO A 339 7.87 -3.49 -24.72
N GLY A 340 8.50 -2.71 -23.85
CA GLY A 340 9.36 -3.21 -22.77
C GLY A 340 8.65 -3.79 -21.55
N PRO A 341 7.59 -3.17 -21.00
CA PRO A 341 6.81 -3.68 -19.87
C PRO A 341 6.07 -4.98 -20.20
N HIS A 342 5.69 -5.72 -19.17
CA HIS A 342 4.96 -6.98 -19.29
C HIS A 342 3.50 -6.80 -19.73
N GLY A 343 2.94 -5.63 -19.45
CA GLY A 343 1.68 -5.14 -19.99
C GLY A 343 1.66 -3.62 -19.98
N SER A 344 0.91 -3.00 -20.88
CA SER A 344 0.79 -1.55 -20.94
C SER A 344 -0.49 -1.11 -21.63
N ALA A 345 -1.02 0.04 -21.20
CA ALA A 345 -2.16 0.67 -21.84
C ALA A 345 -2.10 2.19 -21.69
N VAL A 346 -2.59 2.88 -22.71
CA VAL A 346 -2.96 4.29 -22.66
C VAL A 346 -4.46 4.39 -22.58
N PHE A 347 -4.94 5.16 -21.61
CA PHE A 347 -6.34 5.51 -21.45
C PHE A 347 -6.47 7.03 -21.49
N THR A 348 -7.26 7.53 -22.44
CA THR A 348 -7.51 8.95 -22.62
C THR A 348 -9.00 9.22 -22.49
N ARG A 349 -9.37 10.22 -21.71
CA ARG A 349 -10.74 10.73 -21.53
C ARG A 349 -10.74 12.24 -21.71
N GLY A 350 -11.11 12.73 -22.90
CA GLY A 350 -10.93 14.11 -23.27
C GLY A 350 -9.48 14.55 -23.08
N GLU A 351 -9.26 15.59 -22.30
CA GLU A 351 -7.94 16.16 -21.95
C GLU A 351 -7.35 15.54 -20.67
N THR A 352 -7.59 14.25 -20.42
CA THR A 352 -6.97 13.51 -19.31
C THR A 352 -6.44 12.18 -19.82
N GLN A 353 -5.13 11.96 -19.73
CA GLN A 353 -4.45 10.80 -20.27
C GLN A 353 -3.54 10.14 -19.23
N ALA A 354 -3.67 8.82 -19.09
CA ALA A 354 -2.83 8.00 -18.24
C ALA A 354 -2.18 6.87 -19.05
N LEU A 355 -0.87 6.71 -18.91
CA LEU A 355 -0.11 5.56 -19.38
C LEU A 355 0.18 4.66 -18.20
N ALA A 356 -0.43 3.47 -18.18
CA ALA A 356 -0.15 2.45 -17.18
C ALA A 356 0.76 1.35 -17.75
N THR A 357 1.72 0.93 -16.95
CA THR A 357 2.62 -0.19 -17.25
C THR A 357 2.59 -1.20 -16.12
N VAL A 358 2.68 -2.50 -16.47
CA VAL A 358 2.70 -3.62 -15.53
C VAL A 358 4.03 -4.33 -15.61
N THR A 359 4.62 -4.59 -14.45
CA THR A 359 5.79 -5.44 -14.27
C THR A 359 5.41 -6.62 -13.36
N LEU A 360 5.69 -7.82 -13.82
CA LEU A 360 5.50 -9.06 -13.07
C LEU A 360 6.86 -9.53 -12.57
N GLY A 361 7.04 -9.54 -11.26
CA GLY A 361 8.27 -9.90 -10.57
C GLY A 361 8.17 -11.25 -9.86
N THR A 362 9.26 -11.63 -9.21
CA THR A 362 9.40 -12.83 -8.40
C THR A 362 9.09 -12.51 -6.92
N LYS A 363 9.08 -13.51 -6.06
CA LYS A 363 8.94 -13.34 -4.61
C LYS A 363 10.00 -12.43 -3.97
N LEU A 364 11.17 -12.28 -4.59
CA LEU A 364 12.22 -11.38 -4.10
C LEU A 364 11.87 -9.89 -4.26
N ASP A 365 10.89 -9.59 -5.12
CA ASP A 365 10.42 -8.24 -5.41
C ASP A 365 9.26 -7.81 -4.48
N GLU A 366 8.87 -8.63 -3.50
CA GLU A 366 7.83 -8.29 -2.52
C GLU A 366 8.24 -7.05 -1.71
N LYS A 367 7.32 -6.08 -1.60
CA LYS A 367 7.51 -4.91 -0.72
C LYS A 367 7.43 -5.35 0.73
N ILE A 368 8.49 -5.07 1.49
CA ILE A 368 8.51 -5.33 2.93
C ILE A 368 7.77 -4.18 3.62
N LEU A 369 6.76 -4.54 4.42
CA LEU A 369 6.05 -3.63 5.30
C LEU A 369 6.68 -3.72 6.70
N ASP A 370 7.32 -2.64 7.15
CA ASP A 370 7.89 -2.50 8.50
C ASP A 370 7.36 -1.20 9.12
N GLU A 371 6.05 -1.16 9.33
CA GLU A 371 5.35 -0.06 9.98
C GLU A 371 5.20 -0.35 11.48
N VAL A 372 4.73 0.63 12.24
CA VAL A 372 4.66 0.50 13.70
C VAL A 372 3.71 -0.62 14.12
N LEU A 373 2.53 -0.68 13.52
CA LEU A 373 1.50 -1.68 13.84
C LEU A 373 1.36 -2.78 12.79
N THR A 374 1.83 -2.53 11.56
CA THR A 374 1.68 -3.48 10.46
C THR A 374 3.04 -4.00 10.02
N GLN A 375 3.19 -5.32 10.01
CA GLN A 375 4.36 -6.01 9.47
C GLN A 375 3.91 -7.06 8.46
N GLY A 376 4.67 -7.21 7.40
CA GLY A 376 4.34 -8.20 6.39
C GLY A 376 5.01 -7.93 5.07
N LYS A 377 4.39 -8.44 4.03
CA LYS A 377 4.83 -8.30 2.64
C LYS A 377 3.65 -8.02 1.75
N GLU A 378 3.86 -7.19 0.77
CA GLU A 378 2.85 -6.81 -0.22
C GLU A 378 3.31 -7.25 -1.61
N ARG A 379 2.40 -7.88 -2.37
CA ARG A 379 2.66 -8.45 -3.69
C ARG A 379 1.97 -7.70 -4.83
N PHE A 380 1.01 -6.84 -4.51
CA PHE A 380 0.32 -5.98 -5.46
C PHE A 380 0.65 -4.53 -5.16
N LEU A 381 1.35 -3.87 -6.08
CA LEU A 381 1.87 -2.51 -5.91
C LEU A 381 1.33 -1.61 -7.01
N LEU A 382 0.93 -0.38 -6.65
CA LEU A 382 0.55 0.64 -7.61
C LEU A 382 1.23 1.96 -7.27
N HIS A 383 1.96 2.51 -8.24
CA HIS A 383 2.63 3.81 -8.14
C HIS A 383 2.03 4.77 -9.16
N TYR A 384 1.69 5.94 -8.68
CA TYR A 384 1.09 7.02 -9.46
C TYR A 384 2.07 8.19 -9.54
N ASN A 385 2.32 8.68 -10.73
CA ASN A 385 3.20 9.80 -10.99
C ASN A 385 2.43 10.93 -11.69
N PHE A 386 2.60 12.15 -11.19
CA PHE A 386 1.95 13.34 -11.70
C PHE A 386 3.00 14.42 -12.05
N PRO A 387 3.68 14.31 -13.21
CA PRO A 387 4.71 15.26 -13.59
C PRO A 387 4.10 16.62 -13.96
N PRO A 388 4.81 17.73 -13.73
CA PRO A 388 4.30 19.09 -13.99
C PRO A 388 3.85 19.33 -15.42
N PHE A 389 4.47 18.67 -16.40
CA PHE A 389 4.08 18.83 -17.82
C PHE A 389 2.64 18.33 -18.09
N SER A 390 2.08 17.47 -17.25
CA SER A 390 0.70 16.95 -17.41
C SER A 390 -0.37 18.05 -17.27
N THR A 391 -0.02 19.15 -16.65
CA THR A 391 -0.85 20.37 -16.54
C THR A 391 -0.26 21.55 -17.30
N GLY A 392 0.82 21.36 -18.07
CA GLY A 392 1.50 22.43 -18.80
C GLY A 392 2.41 23.30 -17.95
N GLU A 393 2.69 22.90 -16.68
CA GLU A 393 3.52 23.70 -15.79
C GLU A 393 5.02 23.55 -16.07
N ALA A 394 5.71 24.68 -16.22
CA ALA A 394 7.17 24.74 -16.36
C ALA A 394 7.87 24.66 -15.00
N LYS A 395 7.85 23.46 -14.37
CA LYS A 395 8.46 23.18 -13.07
C LYS A 395 9.40 21.98 -13.15
N ALA A 396 10.41 21.96 -12.27
CA ALA A 396 11.24 20.77 -12.06
C ALA A 396 10.44 19.65 -11.41
N THR A 397 10.60 18.42 -11.90
CA THR A 397 10.03 17.23 -11.25
C THR A 397 10.68 17.05 -9.87
N ARG A 398 9.87 17.04 -8.82
CA ARG A 398 10.30 16.77 -7.43
C ARG A 398 9.98 15.32 -7.08
N GLY A 399 10.37 14.88 -5.89
CA GLY A 399 9.97 13.56 -5.37
C GLY A 399 8.44 13.46 -5.21
N VAL A 400 7.97 12.23 -4.95
CA VAL A 400 6.55 11.92 -4.79
C VAL A 400 5.93 12.75 -3.67
N GLY A 401 4.86 13.47 -3.98
CA GLY A 401 4.13 14.33 -3.06
C GLY A 401 2.97 13.61 -2.37
N ARG A 402 2.38 14.26 -1.36
CA ARG A 402 1.21 13.73 -0.62
C ARG A 402 0.01 13.42 -1.52
N ARG A 403 -0.20 14.25 -2.56
CA ARG A 403 -1.32 14.07 -3.52
C ARG A 403 -1.13 12.80 -4.35
N GLU A 404 0.07 12.55 -4.82
CA GLU A 404 0.39 11.36 -5.61
C GLU A 404 0.22 10.07 -4.80
N ILE A 405 0.63 10.08 -3.53
CA ILE A 405 0.39 8.94 -2.61
C ILE A 405 -1.11 8.68 -2.45
N GLY A 406 -1.92 9.72 -2.23
CA GLY A 406 -3.37 9.58 -2.09
C GLY A 406 -4.07 9.05 -3.36
N HIS A 407 -3.72 9.59 -4.54
CA HIS A 407 -4.27 9.13 -5.82
C HIS A 407 -3.85 7.69 -6.14
N GLY A 408 -2.58 7.35 -5.87
CA GLY A 408 -2.07 5.99 -6.02
C GLY A 408 -2.78 5.00 -5.10
N ASN A 409 -3.02 5.38 -3.84
CA ASN A 409 -3.73 4.54 -2.88
C ASN A 409 -5.18 4.28 -3.29
N LEU A 410 -5.90 5.29 -3.79
CA LEU A 410 -7.26 5.10 -4.29
C LEU A 410 -7.30 4.09 -5.46
N ALA A 411 -6.40 4.22 -6.42
CA ALA A 411 -6.32 3.28 -7.54
C ALA A 411 -5.86 1.88 -7.09
N HIS A 412 -4.95 1.79 -6.14
CA HIS A 412 -4.52 0.53 -5.52
C HIS A 412 -5.70 -0.21 -4.87
N ARG A 413 -6.46 0.47 -4.01
CA ARG A 413 -7.66 -0.07 -3.35
C ARG A 413 -8.72 -0.52 -4.37
N ALA A 414 -8.92 0.26 -5.43
CA ALA A 414 -9.89 -0.04 -6.48
C ALA A 414 -9.61 -1.38 -7.18
N LEU A 415 -8.33 -1.70 -7.42
CA LEU A 415 -7.90 -2.86 -8.21
C LEU A 415 -7.52 -4.08 -7.37
N LYS A 416 -7.01 -3.87 -6.14
CA LYS A 416 -6.49 -4.92 -5.26
C LYS A 416 -7.51 -6.05 -5.01
N GLY A 417 -8.78 -5.71 -4.74
CA GLY A 417 -9.84 -6.67 -4.48
C GLY A 417 -10.15 -7.59 -5.67
N MET A 418 -9.87 -7.12 -6.90
CA MET A 418 -10.07 -7.84 -8.15
C MET A 418 -8.82 -8.55 -8.66
N PHE A 419 -7.69 -8.38 -7.98
CA PHE A 419 -6.46 -9.12 -8.29
C PHE A 419 -6.61 -10.60 -7.90
N PRO A 420 -6.15 -11.57 -8.75
CA PRO A 420 -6.39 -12.98 -8.50
C PRO A 420 -5.65 -13.52 -7.29
N GLU A 421 -6.34 -14.29 -6.46
CA GLU A 421 -5.74 -14.97 -5.32
C GLU A 421 -4.76 -16.06 -5.78
N GLY A 422 -3.66 -16.22 -5.04
CA GLY A 422 -2.63 -17.22 -5.38
C GLY A 422 -1.86 -16.92 -6.67
N PHE A 423 -1.96 -15.69 -7.21
CA PHE A 423 -1.19 -15.31 -8.40
C PHE A 423 0.32 -15.44 -8.14
N PRO A 424 1.09 -16.13 -8.99
CA PRO A 424 2.47 -16.52 -8.68
C PRO A 424 3.45 -15.33 -8.67
N TYR A 425 3.13 -14.22 -9.31
CA TYR A 425 4.02 -13.07 -9.43
C TYR A 425 3.73 -11.98 -8.40
N VAL A 426 4.74 -11.20 -8.09
CA VAL A 426 4.59 -9.85 -7.56
C VAL A 426 4.23 -8.94 -8.72
N CYS A 427 3.18 -8.15 -8.58
CA CYS A 427 2.68 -7.27 -9.61
C CYS A 427 2.89 -5.82 -9.23
N ARG A 428 3.57 -5.06 -10.08
CA ARG A 428 3.74 -3.62 -9.93
C ARG A 428 3.11 -2.90 -11.11
N ILE A 429 2.15 -2.01 -10.83
CA ILE A 429 1.60 -1.06 -11.78
C ILE A 429 2.31 0.29 -11.58
N VAL A 430 2.72 0.93 -12.65
CA VAL A 430 3.14 2.33 -12.66
C VAL A 430 2.23 3.08 -13.61
N SER A 431 1.57 4.12 -13.11
CA SER A 431 0.72 5.00 -13.89
C SER A 431 1.34 6.38 -13.97
N ASP A 432 1.73 6.78 -15.17
CA ASP A 432 2.25 8.10 -15.48
C ASP A 432 1.12 8.94 -16.12
N ILE A 433 0.80 10.07 -15.51
CA ILE A 433 -0.19 10.99 -16.04
C ILE A 433 0.48 11.88 -17.09
N LEU A 434 0.01 11.77 -18.34
CA LEU A 434 0.57 12.49 -19.46
C LEU A 434 -0.16 13.81 -19.71
N GLU A 435 -1.47 13.87 -19.38
CA GLU A 435 -2.32 15.04 -19.50
C GLU A 435 -3.40 15.00 -18.41
N SER A 436 -3.77 16.16 -17.86
CA SER A 436 -4.75 16.23 -16.77
C SER A 436 -5.67 17.44 -16.83
N ASN A 437 -6.95 17.17 -17.04
CA ASN A 437 -8.06 18.11 -16.85
C ASN A 437 -9.23 17.38 -16.16
N GLY A 438 -9.10 17.13 -14.85
CA GLY A 438 -10.09 16.45 -14.01
C GLY A 438 -9.88 14.94 -13.91
N SER A 439 -9.83 14.45 -12.68
CA SER A 439 -9.78 13.06 -12.23
C SER A 439 -8.80 12.12 -12.95
N SER A 440 -7.52 12.44 -12.88
CA SER A 440 -6.43 11.57 -13.35
C SER A 440 -6.32 10.23 -12.57
N SER A 441 -6.76 10.19 -11.29
CA SER A 441 -6.82 8.95 -10.52
C SER A 441 -7.82 7.94 -11.11
N MET A 442 -8.95 8.38 -11.63
CA MET A 442 -9.92 7.50 -12.30
C MET A 442 -9.41 7.03 -13.68
N ALA A 443 -8.67 7.87 -14.39
CA ALA A 443 -7.94 7.45 -15.58
C ALA A 443 -6.90 6.36 -15.24
N THR A 444 -6.21 6.48 -14.11
CA THR A 444 -5.26 5.47 -13.60
C THR A 444 -5.95 4.12 -13.31
N VAL A 445 -7.15 4.12 -12.71
CA VAL A 445 -7.91 2.89 -12.46
C VAL A 445 -8.24 2.18 -13.79
N CYS A 446 -8.72 2.93 -14.78
CA CYS A 446 -9.05 2.39 -16.10
C CYS A 446 -7.81 1.90 -16.84
N ALA A 447 -6.74 2.69 -16.90
CA ALA A 447 -5.48 2.32 -17.53
C ALA A 447 -4.82 1.12 -16.83
N GLY A 448 -4.87 1.06 -15.49
CA GLY A 448 -4.37 -0.06 -14.69
C GLY A 448 -5.12 -1.37 -14.97
N THR A 449 -6.45 -1.32 -15.07
CA THR A 449 -7.27 -2.47 -15.49
C THR A 449 -6.85 -2.98 -16.86
N LEU A 450 -6.74 -2.09 -17.84
CA LEU A 450 -6.32 -2.41 -19.21
C LEU A 450 -4.91 -3.02 -19.25
N ALA A 451 -3.96 -2.42 -18.55
CA ALA A 451 -2.57 -2.89 -18.49
C ALA A 451 -2.43 -4.25 -17.79
N LEU A 452 -3.25 -4.55 -16.75
CA LEU A 452 -3.31 -5.86 -16.12
C LEU A 452 -3.83 -6.93 -17.09
N LEU A 453 -4.89 -6.63 -17.82
CA LEU A 453 -5.43 -7.53 -18.84
C LEU A 453 -4.44 -7.76 -19.98
N ASP A 454 -3.73 -6.70 -20.41
CA ASP A 454 -2.66 -6.77 -21.42
C ASP A 454 -1.45 -7.58 -20.94
N ALA A 455 -1.17 -7.55 -19.63
CA ALA A 455 -0.13 -8.39 -19.01
C ALA A 455 -0.52 -9.88 -18.87
N GLY A 456 -1.73 -10.27 -19.22
CA GLY A 456 -2.25 -11.64 -19.07
C GLY A 456 -2.67 -11.96 -17.62
N VAL A 457 -2.86 -10.95 -16.76
CA VAL A 457 -3.36 -11.13 -15.40
C VAL A 457 -4.85 -11.44 -15.46
N LYS A 458 -5.22 -12.62 -14.99
CA LYS A 458 -6.63 -13.07 -14.95
C LYS A 458 -7.35 -12.45 -13.76
N MET A 459 -7.63 -11.14 -13.85
CA MET A 459 -8.42 -10.44 -12.84
C MET A 459 -9.75 -11.16 -12.60
N LYS A 460 -10.29 -11.09 -11.37
CA LYS A 460 -11.63 -11.61 -11.05
C LYS A 460 -12.68 -10.96 -11.94
N LYS A 461 -12.62 -9.64 -12.07
CA LYS A 461 -13.46 -8.81 -12.96
C LYS A 461 -12.73 -7.53 -13.32
N PRO A 462 -12.99 -6.93 -14.49
CA PRO A 462 -12.46 -5.62 -14.82
C PRO A 462 -13.12 -4.51 -13.98
N VAL A 463 -12.35 -3.44 -13.71
CA VAL A 463 -12.77 -2.30 -12.90
C VAL A 463 -12.69 -1.03 -13.73
N SER A 464 -13.69 -0.18 -13.61
CA SER A 464 -13.69 1.19 -14.11
C SER A 464 -13.87 2.18 -12.98
N GLY A 465 -13.64 3.47 -13.26
CA GLY A 465 -13.83 4.55 -12.30
C GLY A 465 -14.29 5.83 -12.95
N ILE A 466 -15.09 6.62 -12.22
CA ILE A 466 -15.60 7.91 -12.64
C ILE A 466 -15.52 8.91 -11.48
N ALA A 467 -15.34 10.20 -11.80
CA ALA A 467 -15.48 11.30 -10.85
C ALA A 467 -16.77 12.07 -11.12
N MET A 468 -17.53 12.22 -10.07
CA MET A 468 -18.77 12.97 -10.04
C MET A 468 -18.55 14.31 -9.38
N GLY A 469 -19.28 15.32 -9.81
CA GLY A 469 -19.32 16.63 -9.17
C GLY A 469 -20.73 17.02 -8.76
N LEU A 470 -20.80 18.11 -8.02
CA LEU A 470 -22.05 18.73 -7.63
C LEU A 470 -21.93 20.23 -7.73
N ILE A 471 -22.97 20.84 -8.25
CA ILE A 471 -23.22 22.27 -8.17
C ILE A 471 -24.55 22.48 -7.46
N THR A 472 -24.57 23.29 -6.41
CA THR A 472 -25.78 23.66 -5.69
C THR A 472 -26.07 25.17 -5.83
N ASP A 473 -27.30 25.57 -5.68
CA ASP A 473 -27.68 26.98 -5.49
C ASP A 473 -27.39 27.42 -4.05
N THR A 474 -27.30 28.71 -3.82
CA THR A 474 -27.12 29.33 -2.49
C THR A 474 -28.10 28.84 -1.45
N ASP A 475 -29.34 28.54 -1.85
CA ASP A 475 -30.40 28.03 -0.98
C ASP A 475 -30.42 26.49 -0.87
N GLY A 476 -29.54 25.79 -1.59
CA GLY A 476 -29.47 24.30 -1.63
C GLY A 476 -30.69 23.60 -2.26
N GLN A 477 -31.64 24.37 -2.80
CA GLN A 477 -32.89 23.82 -3.38
C GLN A 477 -32.68 23.33 -4.82
N LYS A 478 -31.86 24.03 -5.59
CA LYS A 478 -31.51 23.67 -6.96
C LYS A 478 -30.10 23.07 -6.99
N TYR A 479 -29.95 21.91 -7.60
CA TYR A 479 -28.67 21.27 -7.72
C TYR A 479 -28.51 20.50 -9.04
N ALA A 480 -27.28 20.30 -9.46
CA ALA A 480 -26.90 19.49 -10.61
C ALA A 480 -25.77 18.54 -10.24
N VAL A 481 -25.99 17.22 -10.42
CA VAL A 481 -24.96 16.20 -10.30
C VAL A 481 -24.28 16.04 -11.66
N LEU A 482 -22.95 16.13 -11.71
CA LEU A 482 -22.14 16.11 -12.93
C LEU A 482 -21.38 14.80 -13.02
N SER A 483 -21.46 14.12 -14.18
CA SER A 483 -20.62 12.96 -14.50
C SER A 483 -19.31 13.40 -15.16
N ASP A 484 -18.20 12.77 -14.82
CA ASP A 484 -16.90 13.01 -15.43
C ASP A 484 -16.51 14.50 -15.40
N ILE A 485 -16.23 15.02 -14.21
CA ILE A 485 -15.92 16.44 -13.99
C ILE A 485 -14.59 16.87 -14.60
N LEU A 486 -14.56 18.11 -15.05
CA LEU A 486 -13.36 18.85 -15.42
C LEU A 486 -12.61 19.34 -14.18
N GLY A 487 -11.35 19.74 -14.35
CA GLY A 487 -10.59 20.41 -13.30
C GLY A 487 -11.23 21.70 -12.81
N ASP A 488 -11.77 22.50 -13.73
CA ASP A 488 -12.50 23.74 -13.43
C ASP A 488 -13.77 23.44 -12.60
N GLU A 489 -14.52 22.40 -12.95
CA GLU A 489 -15.72 21.97 -12.23
C GLU A 489 -15.43 21.35 -10.86
N ASP A 490 -14.28 20.69 -10.67
CA ASP A 490 -13.79 20.31 -9.35
C ASP A 490 -13.47 21.54 -8.51
N HIS A 491 -12.79 22.52 -9.06
CA HIS A 491 -12.38 23.72 -8.34
C HIS A 491 -13.56 24.62 -7.94
N LEU A 492 -14.49 24.85 -8.87
CA LEU A 492 -15.65 25.74 -8.67
C LEU A 492 -16.88 25.05 -8.07
N GLY A 493 -16.87 23.72 -7.96
CA GLY A 493 -17.96 22.90 -7.50
C GLY A 493 -17.97 22.62 -5.99
N ASP A 494 -19.01 21.93 -5.54
CA ASP A 494 -19.29 21.64 -4.13
C ASP A 494 -18.89 20.22 -3.71
N MET A 495 -18.59 19.33 -4.66
CA MET A 495 -18.23 17.93 -4.39
C MET A 495 -17.27 17.41 -5.47
N ASP A 496 -16.28 16.64 -5.04
CA ASP A 496 -15.49 15.70 -5.85
C ASP A 496 -15.73 14.28 -5.33
N PHE A 497 -16.49 13.49 -6.07
CA PHE A 497 -16.88 12.14 -5.65
C PHE A 497 -16.42 11.10 -6.65
N LYS A 498 -15.40 10.35 -6.31
CA LYS A 498 -14.80 9.29 -7.11
C LYS A 498 -15.39 7.94 -6.72
N VAL A 499 -15.90 7.21 -7.69
CA VAL A 499 -16.49 5.87 -7.49
C VAL A 499 -15.88 4.90 -8.48
N THR A 500 -15.35 3.81 -7.97
CA THR A 500 -14.79 2.71 -8.78
C THR A 500 -15.58 1.43 -8.57
N GLY A 501 -15.57 0.53 -9.55
CA GLY A 501 -16.21 -0.75 -9.37
C GLY A 501 -16.28 -1.59 -10.66
N THR A 502 -16.80 -2.79 -10.47
CA THR A 502 -17.12 -3.76 -11.50
C THR A 502 -18.57 -3.57 -12.00
N ARG A 503 -19.10 -4.51 -12.77
CA ARG A 503 -20.53 -4.53 -13.12
C ARG A 503 -21.43 -4.79 -11.92
N ASP A 504 -20.93 -5.51 -10.92
CA ASP A 504 -21.74 -6.05 -9.82
C ASP A 504 -21.75 -5.14 -8.58
N GLY A 505 -20.76 -4.25 -8.43
CA GLY A 505 -20.73 -3.35 -7.31
C GLY A 505 -19.50 -2.46 -7.24
N ILE A 506 -19.43 -1.67 -6.16
CA ILE A 506 -18.38 -0.69 -5.89
C ILE A 506 -17.16 -1.40 -5.27
N THR A 507 -15.95 -1.03 -5.70
CA THR A 507 -14.68 -1.56 -5.17
C THR A 507 -13.92 -0.56 -4.31
N ALA A 508 -13.99 0.73 -4.63
CA ALA A 508 -13.43 1.80 -3.80
C ALA A 508 -14.16 3.12 -4.06
N THR A 509 -14.08 4.02 -3.10
CA THR A 509 -14.65 5.35 -3.19
C THR A 509 -13.80 6.38 -2.47
N GLN A 510 -13.86 7.62 -2.96
CA GLN A 510 -13.30 8.79 -2.30
C GLN A 510 -14.20 9.98 -2.58
N MET A 511 -14.64 10.66 -1.53
CA MET A 511 -15.50 11.84 -1.62
C MET A 511 -14.94 12.99 -0.79
N ASP A 512 -14.91 14.17 -1.39
CA ASP A 512 -14.60 15.45 -0.77
C ASP A 512 -15.77 16.39 -0.98
N ILE A 513 -16.29 16.97 0.11
CA ILE A 513 -17.37 17.95 0.10
C ILE A 513 -16.79 19.31 0.47
N LYS A 514 -17.17 20.34 -0.28
CA LYS A 514 -16.67 21.72 -0.16
C LYS A 514 -17.77 22.71 0.23
N CYS A 515 -18.96 22.22 0.53
CA CYS A 515 -20.09 23.00 1.02
C CYS A 515 -20.51 22.52 2.42
N ASP A 516 -21.48 23.18 3.04
CA ASP A 516 -21.96 22.87 4.40
C ASP A 516 -22.67 21.50 4.53
N GLY A 517 -22.54 20.64 3.52
CA GLY A 517 -23.02 19.28 3.53
C GLY A 517 -24.04 18.95 2.46
N LEU A 518 -24.33 17.64 2.34
CA LEU A 518 -25.22 17.09 1.33
C LEU A 518 -26.29 16.21 1.97
N SER A 519 -27.53 16.29 1.42
CA SER A 519 -28.58 15.35 1.79
C SER A 519 -28.26 13.93 1.28
N TYR A 520 -28.76 12.94 1.98
CA TYR A 520 -28.63 11.53 1.55
C TYR A 520 -29.28 11.28 0.17
N GLU A 521 -30.33 12.05 -0.17
CA GLU A 521 -30.99 11.97 -1.48
C GLU A 521 -30.05 12.40 -2.62
N ILE A 522 -29.29 13.48 -2.43
CA ILE A 522 -28.28 13.92 -3.39
C ILE A 522 -27.15 12.89 -3.53
N LEU A 523 -26.69 12.31 -2.42
CA LEU A 523 -25.67 11.26 -2.42
C LEU A 523 -26.16 10.01 -3.15
N GLU A 524 -27.40 9.58 -2.93
CA GLU A 524 -27.99 8.43 -3.64
C GLU A 524 -28.05 8.69 -5.14
N LYS A 525 -28.51 9.86 -5.55
CA LYS A 525 -28.54 10.25 -6.97
C LYS A 525 -27.15 10.28 -7.59
N ALA A 526 -26.15 10.81 -6.88
CA ALA A 526 -24.79 10.85 -7.35
C ALA A 526 -24.20 9.42 -7.54
N LEU A 527 -24.48 8.52 -6.59
CA LEU A 527 -24.05 7.13 -6.67
C LEU A 527 -24.71 6.38 -7.85
N LEU A 528 -26.01 6.54 -8.05
CA LEU A 528 -26.72 5.91 -9.16
C LEU A 528 -26.23 6.44 -10.52
N GLN A 529 -26.02 7.75 -10.63
CA GLN A 529 -25.45 8.36 -11.85
C GLN A 529 -24.00 7.93 -12.06
N ALA A 530 -23.19 7.78 -10.99
CA ALA A 530 -21.84 7.23 -11.06
C ALA A 530 -21.82 5.78 -11.56
N ARG A 531 -22.81 4.96 -11.14
CA ARG A 531 -22.95 3.58 -11.63
C ARG A 531 -23.16 3.56 -13.14
N ASP A 532 -24.09 4.38 -13.66
CA ASP A 532 -24.33 4.43 -15.09
C ASP A 532 -23.08 4.86 -15.89
N GLY A 533 -22.36 5.85 -15.38
CA GLY A 533 -21.09 6.31 -15.95
C GLY A 533 -19.99 5.24 -15.90
N ARG A 534 -19.84 4.54 -14.78
CA ARG A 534 -18.89 3.43 -14.64
C ARG A 534 -19.18 2.30 -15.65
N LEU A 535 -20.44 1.93 -15.79
CA LEU A 535 -20.84 0.88 -16.71
C LEU A 535 -20.60 1.27 -18.17
N HIS A 536 -20.79 2.55 -18.52
CA HIS A 536 -20.44 3.07 -19.84
C HIS A 536 -18.93 2.92 -20.11
N ILE A 537 -18.08 3.39 -19.18
CA ILE A 537 -16.63 3.28 -19.30
C ILE A 537 -16.17 1.82 -19.36
N LEU A 538 -16.78 0.95 -18.54
CA LEU A 538 -16.46 -0.47 -18.48
C LEU A 538 -16.77 -1.18 -19.82
N ASN A 539 -17.87 -0.81 -20.48
CA ASN A 539 -18.18 -1.34 -21.81
C ASN A 539 -17.07 -1.02 -22.82
N LEU A 540 -16.54 0.20 -22.81
CA LEU A 540 -15.41 0.61 -23.69
C LEU A 540 -14.11 -0.11 -23.35
N ILE A 541 -13.85 -0.39 -22.07
CA ILE A 541 -12.70 -1.20 -21.63
C ILE A 541 -12.82 -2.63 -22.17
N GLU A 542 -14.01 -3.26 -22.04
CA GLU A 542 -14.25 -4.61 -22.50
C GLU A 542 -14.30 -4.71 -24.04
N GLU A 543 -14.67 -3.65 -24.73
CA GLU A 543 -14.58 -3.57 -26.19
C GLU A 543 -13.10 -3.51 -26.64
N ALA A 544 -12.27 -2.74 -25.95
CA ALA A 544 -10.84 -2.60 -26.27
C ALA A 544 -10.04 -3.88 -25.95
N ILE A 545 -10.35 -4.55 -24.85
CA ILE A 545 -9.71 -5.81 -24.43
C ILE A 545 -10.74 -6.73 -23.76
N PRO A 546 -11.41 -7.63 -24.51
CA PRO A 546 -12.51 -8.44 -24.01
C PRO A 546 -12.10 -9.53 -23.02
N ALA A 547 -10.83 -9.89 -22.99
CA ALA A 547 -10.28 -10.90 -22.09
C ALA A 547 -8.79 -10.64 -21.83
N PRO A 548 -8.24 -11.12 -20.70
CA PRO A 548 -6.80 -11.12 -20.49
C PRO A 548 -6.08 -11.87 -21.62
N ARG A 549 -4.87 -11.43 -21.97
CA ARG A 549 -4.04 -12.19 -22.93
C ARG A 549 -3.87 -13.63 -22.46
N GLU A 550 -3.92 -14.57 -23.41
CA GLU A 550 -3.84 -16.00 -23.11
C GLU A 550 -2.47 -16.39 -22.53
N ASP A 551 -1.38 -15.77 -23.02
CA ASP A 551 -0.01 -16.01 -22.57
C ASP A 551 0.70 -14.70 -22.25
N TYR A 552 1.68 -14.79 -21.36
CA TYR A 552 2.55 -13.67 -21.00
C TYR A 552 3.50 -13.29 -22.15
N LYS A 553 3.92 -12.05 -22.21
CA LYS A 553 4.97 -11.61 -23.13
C LYS A 553 6.26 -12.43 -22.95
N PRO A 554 7.10 -12.57 -23.99
CA PRO A 554 8.33 -13.38 -23.91
C PRO A 554 9.34 -12.98 -22.84
N ASN A 555 9.33 -11.70 -22.46
CA ASN A 555 10.21 -11.13 -21.43
C ASN A 555 9.70 -11.30 -19.98
N VAL A 556 8.48 -11.84 -19.79
CA VAL A 556 7.99 -12.18 -18.45
C VAL A 556 8.70 -13.43 -17.93
N PRO A 557 9.28 -13.40 -16.72
CA PRO A 557 9.90 -14.58 -16.13
C PRO A 557 8.86 -15.71 -15.99
N ARG A 558 9.18 -16.91 -16.48
CA ARG A 558 8.37 -18.10 -16.20
C ARG A 558 8.73 -18.62 -14.82
N ILE A 559 7.75 -19.03 -14.05
CA ILE A 559 7.94 -19.55 -12.69
C ILE A 559 7.56 -21.02 -12.66
N ILE A 560 8.47 -21.86 -12.16
CA ILE A 560 8.22 -23.26 -11.85
C ILE A 560 8.44 -23.47 -10.37
N THR A 561 7.47 -24.14 -9.74
CA THR A 561 7.53 -24.47 -8.32
C THR A 561 7.79 -25.96 -8.12
N MET A 562 8.58 -26.31 -7.10
CA MET A 562 8.80 -27.70 -6.70
C MET A 562 8.86 -27.81 -5.18
N THR A 563 8.37 -28.94 -4.66
CA THR A 563 8.41 -29.23 -3.23
C THR A 563 9.51 -30.23 -2.94
N ILE A 564 10.26 -30.01 -1.87
CA ILE A 564 11.33 -30.89 -1.40
C ILE A 564 11.15 -31.18 0.10
N PRO A 565 11.71 -32.32 0.59
CA PRO A 565 11.78 -32.57 2.04
C PRO A 565 12.52 -31.46 2.79
N LYS A 566 12.01 -31.07 3.96
CA LYS A 566 12.60 -30.02 4.81
C LYS A 566 14.12 -30.19 5.03
N ASP A 567 14.56 -31.42 5.24
CA ASP A 567 15.96 -31.74 5.52
C ASP A 567 16.90 -31.37 4.36
N LEU A 568 16.36 -31.19 3.14
CA LEU A 568 17.13 -30.80 1.95
C LEU A 568 17.21 -29.29 1.73
N ILE A 569 16.44 -28.48 2.47
CA ILE A 569 16.48 -27.01 2.36
C ILE A 569 17.91 -26.50 2.58
N GLY A 570 18.56 -26.97 3.66
CA GLY A 570 19.94 -26.60 3.96
C GLY A 570 20.95 -27.01 2.90
N ALA A 571 20.71 -28.12 2.20
CA ALA A 571 21.58 -28.59 1.11
C ALA A 571 21.44 -27.69 -0.14
N VAL A 572 20.25 -27.22 -0.46
CA VAL A 572 20.01 -26.31 -1.61
C VAL A 572 20.54 -24.90 -1.33
N ILE A 573 20.37 -24.40 -0.10
CA ILE A 573 20.87 -23.07 0.30
C ILE A 573 22.42 -23.11 0.39
N GLY A 574 22.97 -24.12 1.02
CA GLY A 574 24.38 -24.25 1.30
C GLY A 574 24.93 -23.31 2.37
N PRO A 575 26.17 -23.50 2.83
CA PRO A 575 26.79 -22.64 3.85
C PRO A 575 26.84 -21.19 3.41
N GLY A 576 26.12 -20.29 4.16
CA GLY A 576 26.05 -18.87 3.85
C GLY A 576 25.40 -18.55 2.50
N GLY A 577 24.53 -19.43 1.97
CA GLY A 577 23.84 -19.23 0.70
C GLY A 577 24.67 -19.51 -0.56
N LYS A 578 25.88 -20.06 -0.44
CA LYS A 578 26.80 -20.23 -1.57
C LYS A 578 26.30 -21.16 -2.67
N ILE A 579 25.51 -22.19 -2.33
CA ILE A 579 25.03 -23.16 -3.32
C ILE A 579 23.91 -22.52 -4.14
N ILE A 580 22.93 -21.91 -3.51
CA ILE A 580 21.82 -21.25 -4.20
C ILE A 580 22.32 -20.09 -5.07
N GLN A 581 23.30 -19.30 -4.59
CA GLN A 581 23.94 -18.25 -5.38
C GLN A 581 24.69 -18.82 -6.59
N GLY A 582 25.43 -19.94 -6.41
CA GLY A 582 26.11 -20.62 -7.52
C GLY A 582 25.13 -21.18 -8.56
N ILE A 583 23.96 -21.67 -8.16
CA ILE A 583 22.90 -22.09 -9.07
C ILE A 583 22.39 -20.89 -9.88
N GLN A 584 22.10 -19.78 -9.22
CA GLN A 584 21.60 -18.55 -9.86
C GLN A 584 22.64 -17.97 -10.85
N GLU A 585 23.90 -17.86 -10.45
CA GLU A 585 24.99 -17.38 -11.32
C GLU A 585 25.22 -18.28 -12.54
N ALA A 586 25.22 -19.61 -12.34
CA ALA A 586 25.46 -20.54 -13.42
C ALA A 586 24.31 -20.68 -14.39
N SER A 587 23.05 -20.55 -13.94
CA SER A 587 21.85 -20.72 -14.76
C SER A 587 21.33 -19.41 -15.34
N GLY A 588 21.57 -18.28 -14.65
CA GLY A 588 20.91 -17.01 -14.92
C GLY A 588 19.45 -16.98 -14.49
N ALA A 589 18.99 -17.96 -13.69
CA ALA A 589 17.66 -18.02 -13.12
C ALA A 589 17.64 -17.44 -11.70
N THR A 590 16.50 -16.92 -11.26
CA THR A 590 16.26 -16.56 -9.87
C THR A 590 15.69 -17.77 -9.13
N VAL A 591 16.25 -18.10 -7.95
CA VAL A 591 15.80 -19.24 -7.14
C VAL A 591 15.48 -18.73 -5.73
N SER A 592 14.28 -19.00 -5.25
CA SER A 592 13.89 -18.77 -3.86
C SER A 592 13.47 -20.08 -3.20
N ILE A 593 13.67 -20.19 -1.88
CA ILE A 593 13.27 -21.37 -1.12
C ILE A 593 12.70 -20.93 0.23
N ASP A 594 11.54 -21.48 0.57
CA ASP A 594 10.85 -21.25 1.83
C ASP A 594 10.45 -22.56 2.49
N GLU A 595 10.27 -22.53 3.81
CA GLU A 595 9.69 -23.63 4.55
C GLU A 595 8.17 -23.38 4.71
N VAL A 596 7.35 -24.27 4.15
CA VAL A 596 5.89 -24.20 4.23
C VAL A 596 5.38 -25.60 4.65
N ASN A 597 4.57 -25.68 5.70
CA ASN A 597 3.97 -26.93 6.18
C ASN A 597 4.98 -28.06 6.43
N ASN A 598 6.17 -27.74 6.93
CA ASN A 598 7.27 -28.69 7.17
C ASN A 598 7.89 -29.33 5.91
N GLU A 599 7.70 -28.67 4.77
CA GLU A 599 8.33 -28.98 3.46
C GLU A 599 9.08 -27.77 2.95
N GLY A 600 10.09 -27.98 2.10
CA GLY A 600 10.79 -26.93 1.37
C GLY A 600 10.07 -26.63 0.07
N PHE A 601 9.65 -25.39 -0.12
CA PHE A 601 9.01 -24.91 -1.34
C PHE A 601 10.02 -24.09 -2.14
N ILE A 602 10.44 -24.60 -3.29
CA ILE A 602 11.38 -23.93 -4.20
C ILE A 602 10.62 -23.31 -5.34
N GLU A 603 10.90 -22.05 -5.61
CA GLU A 603 10.43 -21.31 -6.77
C GLU A 603 11.63 -20.95 -7.66
N VAL A 604 11.57 -21.37 -8.92
CA VAL A 604 12.59 -21.06 -9.93
C VAL A 604 11.95 -20.18 -10.99
N ALA A 605 12.52 -18.99 -11.21
CA ALA A 605 12.04 -18.02 -12.19
C ALA A 605 13.13 -17.74 -13.25
N ALA A 606 12.77 -17.81 -14.52
CA ALA A 606 13.69 -17.52 -15.63
C ALA A 606 12.94 -16.96 -16.85
N THR A 607 13.56 -16.06 -17.58
CA THR A 607 13.01 -15.46 -18.81
C THR A 607 13.14 -16.37 -20.04
N ASN A 608 13.97 -17.42 -19.98
CA ASN A 608 14.16 -18.36 -21.07
C ASN A 608 14.24 -19.81 -20.58
N LYS A 609 13.91 -20.73 -21.47
CA LYS A 609 13.84 -22.17 -21.16
C LYS A 609 15.21 -22.74 -20.79
N ALA A 610 16.28 -22.32 -21.44
CA ALA A 610 17.61 -22.84 -21.19
C ALA A 610 18.09 -22.55 -19.77
N SER A 611 17.86 -21.34 -19.26
CA SER A 611 18.14 -20.96 -17.87
C SER A 611 17.30 -21.75 -16.89
N MET A 612 16.01 -21.95 -17.21
CA MET A 612 15.09 -22.73 -16.39
C MET A 612 15.54 -24.19 -16.28
N ASP A 613 15.77 -24.84 -17.41
CA ASP A 613 16.16 -26.25 -17.46
C ASP A 613 17.48 -26.47 -16.71
N LYS A 614 18.44 -25.56 -16.87
CA LYS A 614 19.74 -25.64 -16.18
C LYS A 614 19.61 -25.46 -14.66
N ALA A 615 18.80 -24.53 -14.21
CA ALA A 615 18.55 -24.35 -12.78
C ALA A 615 17.87 -25.58 -12.17
N LEU A 616 16.84 -26.12 -12.84
CA LEU A 616 16.14 -27.31 -12.41
C LEU A 616 17.05 -28.53 -12.40
N GLU A 617 17.92 -28.69 -13.39
CA GLU A 617 18.93 -29.77 -13.42
C GLU A 617 19.85 -29.69 -12.19
N MET A 618 20.41 -28.51 -11.91
CA MET A 618 21.28 -28.28 -10.74
C MET A 618 20.60 -28.53 -9.42
N ILE A 619 19.35 -28.07 -9.26
CA ILE A 619 18.54 -28.31 -8.06
C ILE A 619 18.24 -29.81 -7.91
N ASN A 620 17.79 -30.47 -8.99
CA ASN A 620 17.47 -31.90 -8.98
C ASN A 620 18.67 -32.75 -8.63
N ALA A 621 19.88 -32.39 -9.09
CA ALA A 621 21.10 -33.08 -8.70
C ALA A 621 21.37 -33.06 -7.18
N ILE A 622 20.90 -32.03 -6.47
CA ILE A 622 21.05 -31.89 -5.02
C ILE A 622 19.93 -32.62 -4.27
N VAL A 623 18.69 -32.52 -4.75
CA VAL A 623 17.51 -33.02 -4.04
C VAL A 623 17.15 -34.45 -4.37
N GLN A 624 17.70 -34.99 -5.43
CA GLN A 624 17.47 -36.38 -5.84
C GLN A 624 17.85 -37.33 -4.70
N LEU A 625 16.89 -38.12 -4.25
CA LEU A 625 17.13 -39.13 -3.24
C LEU A 625 17.74 -40.38 -3.88
N PRO A 626 18.72 -41.02 -3.22
CA PRO A 626 19.26 -42.27 -3.71
C PRO A 626 18.23 -43.39 -3.64
N GLU A 627 18.11 -44.15 -4.72
CA GLU A 627 17.17 -45.26 -4.88
C GLU A 627 17.90 -46.59 -4.78
N GLU A 628 17.42 -47.48 -3.90
CA GLU A 628 17.94 -48.86 -3.85
C GLU A 628 17.69 -49.57 -5.16
N GLY A 629 18.70 -50.29 -5.62
CA GLY A 629 18.65 -51.04 -6.88
C GLY A 629 19.06 -50.28 -8.14
N LYS A 630 19.25 -48.96 -8.05
CA LYS A 630 19.66 -48.10 -9.16
C LYS A 630 21.20 -48.11 -9.33
N THR A 631 21.65 -48.00 -10.58
CA THR A 631 23.08 -47.89 -10.93
C THR A 631 23.47 -46.39 -10.99
N TYR A 632 24.63 -46.11 -10.42
CA TYR A 632 25.18 -44.76 -10.36
C TYR A 632 26.65 -44.81 -10.89
N THR A 633 27.08 -43.76 -11.53
CA THR A 633 28.46 -43.51 -11.86
C THR A 633 29.08 -42.65 -10.74
N GLY A 634 30.00 -43.20 -9.98
CA GLY A 634 30.61 -42.52 -8.83
C GLY A 634 32.13 -42.41 -8.94
N LYS A 635 32.69 -41.51 -8.14
CA LYS A 635 34.13 -41.28 -8.05
C LYS A 635 34.69 -41.82 -6.76
N VAL A 636 35.77 -42.62 -6.81
CA VAL A 636 36.45 -43.15 -5.63
C VAL A 636 37.08 -41.98 -4.85
N ARG A 637 36.64 -41.76 -3.62
CA ARG A 637 37.15 -40.71 -2.75
C ARG A 637 38.30 -41.14 -1.85
N SER A 638 38.17 -42.30 -1.29
CA SER A 638 39.22 -42.89 -0.43
C SER A 638 39.16 -44.40 -0.44
N ILE A 639 40.31 -45.03 -0.24
CA ILE A 639 40.45 -46.48 -0.20
C ILE A 639 40.97 -46.89 1.20
N LEU A 640 40.29 -47.85 1.81
CA LEU A 640 40.61 -48.43 3.12
C LEU A 640 40.80 -49.94 2.96
N ASP A 641 41.41 -50.62 3.96
CA ASP A 641 41.68 -52.06 3.92
C ASP A 641 40.45 -52.95 3.65
N PHE A 642 39.27 -52.48 4.01
CA PHE A 642 38.01 -53.22 3.90
C PHE A 642 37.11 -52.80 2.72
N GLY A 643 37.50 -51.77 1.94
CA GLY A 643 36.70 -51.27 0.82
C GLY A 643 37.04 -49.85 0.44
N ALA A 644 36.27 -49.28 -0.50
CA ALA A 644 36.41 -47.92 -0.96
C ALA A 644 35.16 -47.09 -0.64
N PHE A 645 35.35 -45.80 -0.35
CA PHE A 645 34.24 -44.84 -0.34
C PHE A 645 34.14 -44.22 -1.72
N VAL A 646 32.95 -44.36 -2.30
CA VAL A 646 32.65 -43.86 -3.64
C VAL A 646 31.57 -42.78 -3.50
N GLU A 647 31.89 -41.58 -3.97
CA GLU A 647 30.89 -40.52 -4.13
C GLU A 647 30.04 -40.85 -5.37
N PHE A 648 28.87 -41.41 -5.13
CA PHE A 648 27.97 -41.89 -6.17
C PHE A 648 26.86 -40.86 -6.51
N MET A 649 26.72 -39.83 -5.69
CA MET A 649 25.87 -38.65 -5.88
C MET A 649 26.55 -37.42 -5.26
N PRO A 650 26.27 -36.20 -5.69
CA PRO A 650 26.87 -34.99 -5.13
C PRO A 650 26.79 -34.96 -3.60
N ASN A 651 27.95 -34.89 -2.92
CA ASN A 651 28.07 -34.88 -1.45
C ASN A 651 27.53 -36.14 -0.74
N ARG A 652 27.40 -37.26 -1.44
CA ARG A 652 26.95 -38.55 -0.86
C ARG A 652 27.91 -39.66 -1.18
N ASP A 653 28.58 -40.15 -0.14
CA ASP A 653 29.51 -41.24 -0.20
C ASP A 653 28.86 -42.56 0.20
N GLY A 654 29.07 -43.59 -0.55
CA GLY A 654 28.67 -44.95 -0.22
C GLY A 654 29.87 -45.88 -0.04
N LEU A 655 29.73 -46.85 0.84
CA LEU A 655 30.75 -47.87 1.06
C LEU A 655 30.64 -48.97 0.00
N LEU A 656 31.65 -49.07 -0.84
CA LEU A 656 31.89 -50.21 -1.70
C LEU A 656 32.84 -51.19 -0.96
N HIS A 657 32.24 -52.14 -0.26
CA HIS A 657 33.02 -53.14 0.49
C HIS A 657 33.82 -54.05 -0.47
N ILE A 658 35.01 -54.51 -0.06
CA ILE A 658 35.90 -55.37 -0.89
C ILE A 658 35.16 -56.59 -1.47
N SER A 659 34.22 -57.18 -0.75
CA SER A 659 33.40 -58.30 -1.23
C SER A 659 32.33 -57.93 -2.26
N GLU A 660 32.11 -56.67 -2.49
CA GLU A 660 31.11 -56.14 -3.44
C GLU A 660 31.76 -55.59 -4.73
N ILE A 661 33.07 -55.72 -4.87
CA ILE A 661 33.82 -55.26 -6.06
C ILE A 661 33.73 -56.29 -7.18
N SER A 662 34.04 -57.59 -6.87
CA SER A 662 34.04 -58.67 -7.84
C SER A 662 33.44 -59.95 -7.27
N TRP A 663 33.07 -60.88 -8.15
CA TRP A 663 32.67 -62.25 -7.79
C TRP A 663 33.83 -63.06 -7.29
N ASP A 664 35.13 -62.76 -7.74
CA ASP A 664 36.31 -63.37 -7.24
C ASP A 664 36.74 -62.80 -5.90
N ARG A 665 37.25 -63.64 -5.00
CA ARG A 665 37.70 -63.24 -3.68
C ARG A 665 39.01 -62.45 -3.78
N LEU A 666 38.95 -61.15 -3.50
CA LEU A 666 40.13 -60.29 -3.44
C LEU A 666 40.83 -60.46 -2.06
N GLU A 667 42.13 -60.58 -2.04
CA GLU A 667 42.95 -60.74 -0.82
C GLU A 667 43.16 -59.40 -0.11
N ASN A 668 43.24 -58.30 -0.86
CA ASN A 668 43.40 -56.94 -0.38
C ASN A 668 42.80 -55.95 -1.40
N MET A 669 42.67 -54.69 -1.03
CA MET A 669 42.14 -53.63 -1.92
C MET A 669 43.07 -53.30 -3.09
N GLU A 670 44.35 -53.50 -2.97
CA GLU A 670 45.31 -53.32 -4.08
C GLU A 670 45.06 -54.28 -5.26
N ALA A 671 44.57 -55.49 -4.95
CA ALA A 671 44.19 -56.47 -5.96
C ALA A 671 42.94 -56.10 -6.77
N SER A 672 42.15 -55.12 -6.29
CA SER A 672 41.02 -54.63 -7.04
C SER A 672 41.37 -53.73 -8.21
N GLY A 673 42.61 -53.17 -8.24
CA GLY A 673 43.06 -52.22 -9.23
C GLY A 673 42.46 -50.81 -9.15
N LEU A 674 41.57 -50.56 -8.16
CA LEU A 674 40.93 -49.24 -7.95
C LEU A 674 41.94 -48.24 -7.37
N LYS A 675 41.90 -47.01 -7.84
CA LYS A 675 42.70 -45.89 -7.34
C LYS A 675 41.77 -44.74 -6.92
N GLU A 676 42.26 -43.95 -5.97
CA GLU A 676 41.57 -42.71 -5.61
C GLU A 676 41.46 -41.79 -6.84
N GLY A 677 40.25 -41.29 -7.08
CA GLY A 677 39.95 -40.49 -8.24
C GLY A 677 39.34 -41.25 -9.43
N ASP A 678 39.35 -42.60 -9.42
CA ASP A 678 38.75 -43.40 -10.48
C ASP A 678 37.23 -43.23 -10.54
N THR A 679 36.71 -43.27 -11.78
CA THR A 679 35.27 -43.27 -12.01
C THR A 679 34.80 -44.72 -12.17
N VAL A 680 33.83 -45.14 -11.36
CA VAL A 680 33.32 -46.51 -11.31
C VAL A 680 31.78 -46.53 -11.39
N GLU A 681 31.24 -47.54 -12.06
CA GLU A 681 29.82 -47.82 -12.02
C GLU A 681 29.50 -48.70 -10.81
N VAL A 682 28.55 -48.24 -9.98
CA VAL A 682 28.15 -48.93 -8.77
C VAL A 682 26.66 -48.99 -8.67
N LYS A 683 26.11 -50.10 -8.15
CA LYS A 683 24.72 -50.26 -7.84
C LYS A 683 24.49 -50.02 -6.34
N LEU A 684 23.52 -49.17 -5.99
CA LEU A 684 23.12 -49.01 -4.61
C LEU A 684 22.28 -50.22 -4.17
N ILE A 685 22.84 -51.02 -3.26
CA ILE A 685 22.21 -52.27 -2.82
C ILE A 685 21.45 -52.17 -1.54
N GLU A 686 21.79 -51.21 -0.66
CA GLU A 686 21.13 -51.04 0.64
C GLU A 686 21.31 -49.61 1.17
N ILE A 687 20.25 -49.07 1.73
CA ILE A 687 20.25 -47.83 2.53
C ILE A 687 19.97 -48.21 3.99
N ASP A 688 20.97 -48.11 4.85
CA ASP A 688 20.76 -48.36 6.29
C ASP A 688 19.91 -47.26 6.91
N LYS A 689 18.66 -47.56 7.15
CA LYS A 689 17.66 -46.63 7.73
C LYS A 689 17.99 -46.11 9.14
N LYS A 690 18.93 -46.79 9.87
CA LYS A 690 19.32 -46.36 11.22
C LYS A 690 20.53 -45.43 11.23
N THR A 691 21.49 -45.67 10.32
CA THR A 691 22.74 -44.94 10.27
C THR A 691 22.84 -43.97 9.07
N GLY A 692 21.92 -44.02 8.14
CA GLY A 692 21.92 -43.24 6.91
C GLY A 692 23.04 -43.60 5.92
N LYS A 693 23.70 -44.77 6.13
CA LYS A 693 24.85 -45.18 5.31
C LYS A 693 24.42 -45.95 4.07
N PHE A 694 25.09 -45.69 2.96
CA PHE A 694 24.84 -46.31 1.68
C PHE A 694 25.82 -47.43 1.42
N ARG A 695 25.32 -48.58 0.92
CA ARG A 695 26.14 -49.72 0.50
C ARG A 695 26.06 -49.87 -1.01
N LEU A 696 27.24 -49.91 -1.62
CA LEU A 696 27.39 -49.98 -3.05
C LEU A 696 27.95 -51.32 -3.46
N SER A 697 27.65 -51.77 -4.69
CA SER A 697 28.17 -53.01 -5.26
C SER A 697 28.47 -52.82 -6.75
N MET A 698 29.71 -53.15 -7.15
CA MET A 698 30.09 -53.34 -8.56
C MET A 698 29.77 -54.76 -9.00
N ARG A 699 29.89 -55.74 -8.08
CA ARG A 699 29.56 -57.14 -8.30
C ARG A 699 28.12 -57.33 -8.80
N ALA A 700 27.18 -56.57 -8.29
CA ALA A 700 25.78 -56.65 -8.70
C ALA A 700 25.51 -56.21 -10.15
N LEU A 701 26.47 -55.59 -10.82
CA LEU A 701 26.44 -55.18 -12.25
C LEU A 701 27.04 -56.26 -13.16
N GLN A 702 27.79 -57.25 -12.61
CA GLN A 702 28.44 -58.30 -13.35
C GLN A 702 27.59 -59.56 -13.40
N PRO A 703 27.58 -60.32 -14.51
CA PRO A 703 26.86 -61.60 -14.58
C PRO A 703 27.40 -62.56 -13.54
N LYS A 704 26.49 -63.23 -12.83
CA LYS A 704 26.87 -64.23 -11.82
C LYS A 704 27.53 -65.41 -12.48
N PRO A 705 28.79 -65.85 -12.06
CA PRO A 705 29.45 -67.00 -12.63
C PRO A 705 28.64 -68.27 -12.43
N GLU A 706 28.64 -69.19 -13.44
CA GLU A 706 27.94 -70.46 -13.32
C GLU A 706 28.65 -71.34 -12.24
N GLY A 707 27.85 -71.79 -11.24
CA GLY A 707 28.36 -72.60 -10.14
C GLY A 707 28.75 -71.84 -8.86
N TYR A 708 28.55 -70.53 -8.77
CA TYR A 708 28.84 -69.77 -7.55
C TYR A 708 27.89 -70.11 -6.42
N VAL A 709 28.46 -70.70 -5.32
CA VAL A 709 27.73 -70.96 -4.05
C VAL A 709 28.07 -69.86 -3.05
N GLU A 710 27.08 -69.11 -2.63
CA GLU A 710 27.30 -68.08 -1.59
C GLU A 710 27.85 -68.73 -0.30
N PRO A 711 28.95 -68.20 0.28
CA PRO A 711 29.45 -68.69 1.57
C PRO A 711 28.38 -68.41 2.66
N GLN A 712 27.91 -69.46 3.35
CA GLN A 712 26.98 -69.28 4.46
C GLN A 712 27.61 -68.37 5.52
N ARG A 713 26.92 -67.25 5.80
CA ARG A 713 27.24 -66.34 6.89
C ARG A 713 27.23 -67.14 8.22
N ARG A 714 28.41 -67.39 8.82
CA ARG A 714 28.49 -67.88 10.20
C ARG A 714 27.95 -66.83 11.12
N GLU A 715 26.80 -67.09 11.77
CA GLU A 715 26.27 -66.30 12.85
C GLU A 715 27.33 -66.20 13.96
N ARG A 716 27.69 -64.99 14.34
CA ARG A 716 28.54 -64.77 15.53
C ARG A 716 27.74 -65.12 16.76
N PRO A 717 28.26 -65.94 17.67
CA PRO A 717 27.56 -66.26 18.90
C PRO A 717 27.35 -65.01 19.75
N GLN A 718 26.10 -64.82 20.21
CA GLN A 718 25.75 -63.81 21.16
C GLN A 718 26.54 -64.01 22.44
N ARG A 719 27.38 -63.05 22.83
CA ARG A 719 27.99 -63.00 24.17
C ARG A 719 26.91 -62.58 25.17
N ASN A 720 26.47 -63.55 25.99
CA ASN A 720 25.71 -63.29 27.20
C ASN A 720 26.55 -62.43 28.15
N ASN A 721 26.12 -61.26 28.43
CA ASN A 721 26.62 -60.40 29.51
C ASN A 721 25.70 -60.54 30.72
N ASP A 722 25.84 -61.65 31.43
CA ASP A 722 25.43 -61.71 32.83
C ASP A 722 26.51 -61.05 33.70
N ARG A 723 26.30 -59.87 34.16
CA ARG A 723 26.97 -59.28 35.31
C ARG A 723 25.96 -58.46 36.10
N GLY A 724 25.64 -59.00 37.29
CA GLY A 724 24.79 -58.40 38.29
C GLY A 724 25.32 -57.09 38.92
N PRO A 725 24.54 -56.48 39.79
CA PRO A 725 24.72 -55.10 40.18
C PRO A 725 25.82 -54.90 41.21
N ARG A 726 26.78 -54.03 40.99
CA ARG A 726 27.64 -53.49 42.03
C ARG A 726 27.14 -52.11 42.48
N ARG A 727 26.82 -52.10 43.78
CA ARG A 727 26.74 -50.87 44.60
C ARG A 727 28.14 -50.26 44.66
N ASP A 728 28.23 -48.92 44.50
CA ASP A 728 29.19 -48.12 45.24
C ASP A 728 28.68 -46.67 45.39
N ASP A 729 28.43 -46.41 46.65
CA ASP A 729 28.32 -45.09 47.26
C ASP A 729 29.69 -44.41 47.24
N ARG A 730 29.81 -43.21 46.73
CA ARG A 730 30.71 -42.16 47.21
C ARG A 730 30.33 -40.76 46.69
N PRO A 731 30.60 -39.71 47.51
CA PRO A 731 29.89 -38.41 47.45
C PRO A 731 30.54 -37.43 46.49
N ARG A 732 29.71 -36.53 46.00
CA ARG A 732 30.08 -35.34 45.21
C ARG A 732 30.95 -34.42 46.05
N ARG A 733 32.09 -34.01 45.51
CA ARG A 733 32.84 -32.83 45.92
C ARG A 733 32.59 -31.72 44.92
N ASP A 734 32.03 -30.60 45.42
CA ASP A 734 32.03 -29.29 44.81
C ASP A 734 33.48 -28.79 44.80
N ASP A 735 33.91 -28.33 43.62
CA ASP A 735 35.07 -27.45 43.55
C ASP A 735 34.78 -26.32 42.56
N ARG A 736 34.41 -25.16 43.11
CA ARG A 736 34.37 -23.89 42.46
C ARG A 736 35.75 -23.22 42.60
N GLY A 737 36.49 -23.12 41.53
CA GLY A 737 37.69 -22.30 41.47
C GLY A 737 37.47 -21.05 40.56
N PRO A 738 38.04 -19.91 40.89
CA PRO A 738 37.64 -18.61 40.35
C PRO A 738 38.32 -18.29 38.99
N ARG A 739 37.56 -17.64 38.11
CA ARG A 739 38.06 -17.07 36.87
C ARG A 739 38.93 -15.84 37.16
N ARG A 740 40.13 -15.83 36.65
CA ARG A 740 41.04 -14.66 36.60
C ARG A 740 40.60 -13.75 35.44
N ASP A 741 40.40 -12.47 35.77
CA ASP A 741 40.40 -11.31 34.90
C ASP A 741 41.82 -11.07 34.35
N ASP A 742 41.98 -11.04 33.04
CA ASP A 742 43.16 -10.45 32.40
C ASP A 742 42.71 -9.27 31.53
N ARG A 743 42.72 -8.08 32.17
CA ARG A 743 42.72 -6.81 31.47
C ARG A 743 44.14 -6.46 31.05
N ARG A 744 44.39 -6.29 29.77
CA ARG A 744 45.52 -5.53 29.24
C ARG A 744 45.03 -4.22 28.62
N PRO A 745 45.75 -3.10 28.79
CA PRO A 745 45.31 -1.76 28.43
C PRO A 745 45.58 -1.43 26.97
N ARG A 746 44.67 -0.66 26.36
CA ARG A 746 44.83 -0.03 25.05
C ARG A 746 45.82 1.16 25.19
N ARG A 747 46.76 1.20 24.28
CA ARG A 747 47.61 2.34 23.97
C ARG A 747 46.79 3.39 23.25
N GLU A 748 46.87 4.62 23.71
CA GLU A 748 46.54 5.88 23.03
C GLU A 748 47.56 6.13 21.92
N GLU A 749 47.10 6.42 20.72
CA GLU A 749 47.88 7.16 19.72
C GLU A 749 47.08 8.41 19.35
N GLN A 750 47.69 9.54 19.71
CA GLN A 750 47.38 10.88 19.21
C GLN A 750 47.88 11.02 17.78
N HIS A 751 47.13 11.69 16.92
CA HIS A 751 47.62 12.58 15.87
C HIS A 751 46.47 13.43 15.36
N ASN A 752 46.57 14.71 15.69
CA ASN A 752 46.86 15.95 14.97
C ASN A 752 46.10 16.19 13.66
N GLU A 753 45.40 17.29 13.75
CA GLU A 753 45.08 18.37 12.83
C GLU A 753 45.68 18.34 11.40
N GLU A 754 44.78 18.44 10.40
CA GLU A 754 44.66 19.54 9.44
C GLU A 754 43.26 19.53 8.81
#